data_e1a05846a2c984dd7a897419c901ec35
#
_entry.id   e1a05846a2c984dd7a897419c901ec35
#
_cell.length_a   1.000
_cell.length_b   1.000
_cell.length_c   1.000
_cell.angle_alpha   90.00
_cell.angle_beta   90.00
_cell.angle_gamma   90.00
#
_symmetry.space_group_name_H-M   'P 1'
#
loop_
_entity.id
_entity.type
_entity.pdbx_description
1 polymer ?
#
loop_
_entity_poly.entity_id
_entity_poly.type
_entity_poly.pdbx_seq_one_letter_code
_entity_poly.pdbx_strand_id
1 'polypeptide(L)'
;MNRRPLAFLISLSLLPLAAAAAPSPIDRHALVTRHNIHWNDPAGQIPLGNGEFCFNADATGLQNFGGLTMAHWGWHTFPLPPGISPGQVPPTGTFQKGHNTRAGDVYPPDALATALHGWLRANPQMMNLGRVTLCGSNGIELQSGDISNISRTLDVWSGAQTSTYKVNGVSVRVETCVAPGTDTVAVRIESPLIATGQLRVALDFPYPKLQDHEWLSDYSQPGKHQTQILHQDGGRLDLRRTVDTVSYYTTLAWSDGGAIAPATSPHRFLLMGAGHGSLSFVCAFSPLKQPGPVPAAAEVFDQTAAHWAQFWKTGGAIDLSGSKDPRWFELERRIVLSQYLEAVNSAGSYPPAESGLMSIDRWGSHFHMEMVWWHMAHFALWNRWPMAEQALDCYQRFTPIAGQLATQLGYKGLAWPKAVGPEGRIMPWLGAEVLLWKEPHPIFFAELDYRLHPTRATLQKWDSIVEGTASYMADYPVRDDKTGIFHLDPVMPPSERGITRDTVFDLAYWRWGLDTAQKWRERLGLPRDPHWDDVRAHLAPLPENGGVYVLAPDWMDTYTNRAWEHPDLVGVLGMLPPTNGVDPATAQRTVLKVWQTWNWDRCWGWDFPWMAMAAARTGQPKLAIEILLRGSLKNQYDTRGANTGGANPYLPGNGGLLYATAMMAAGWDGAPSRRAPGFPDDGQWNVRWENLKPAP
;
A
#
# COMPACT_ATOMS: atom_id res chain seq x y z
N MET A 1 38.68 34.62 78.22
CA MET A 1 37.83 33.43 78.12
C MET A 1 37.41 33.29 76.64
N ASN A 2 38.20 32.50 75.89
CA ASN A 2 37.98 32.28 74.45
C ASN A 2 37.19 30.99 74.26
N ARG A 3 35.98 31.08 73.65
CA ARG A 3 35.25 29.91 73.19
C ARG A 3 35.40 29.81 71.65
N ARG A 4 36.03 28.75 71.18
CA ARG A 4 36.09 28.35 69.73
C ARG A 4 34.83 27.57 69.39
N PRO A 5 34.21 27.77 68.21
CA PRO A 5 33.14 26.90 67.69
C PRO A 5 33.76 25.66 67.03
N LEU A 6 33.18 24.49 67.29
CA LEU A 6 33.43 23.22 66.62
C LEU A 6 32.70 23.21 65.31
N ALA A 7 33.41 23.06 64.18
CA ALA A 7 32.81 22.83 62.88
C ALA A 7 32.60 21.33 62.66
N PHE A 8 31.34 20.92 62.50
CA PHE A 8 30.98 19.58 62.06
C PHE A 8 31.10 19.51 60.54
N LEU A 9 32.04 18.72 60.00
CA LEU A 9 32.14 18.35 58.59
C LEU A 9 31.17 17.18 58.35
N ILE A 10 30.06 17.43 57.59
CA ILE A 10 29.21 16.39 57.05
C ILE A 10 29.82 15.97 55.70
N SER A 11 30.41 14.77 55.64
CA SER A 11 30.85 14.15 54.38
C SER A 11 29.64 13.61 53.63
N LEU A 12 29.19 14.31 52.58
CA LEU A 12 28.24 13.76 51.63
C LEU A 12 28.98 12.78 50.72
N SER A 13 28.79 11.49 50.91
CA SER A 13 29.21 10.44 49.98
C SER A 13 28.30 10.47 48.76
N LEU A 14 28.76 11.05 47.66
CA LEU A 14 28.16 10.91 46.31
C LEU A 14 28.37 9.45 45.87
N LEU A 15 27.32 8.65 45.96
CA LEU A 15 27.24 7.37 45.25
C LEU A 15 27.19 7.69 43.74
N PRO A 16 28.05 7.08 42.91
CA PRO A 16 27.93 7.25 41.45
C PRO A 16 26.60 6.63 41.00
N LEU A 17 25.71 7.44 40.41
CA LEU A 17 24.62 6.92 39.58
C LEU A 17 25.28 6.09 38.48
N ALA A 18 25.13 4.78 38.54
CA ALA A 18 25.46 3.91 37.41
C ALA A 18 24.69 4.39 36.22
N ALA A 19 25.38 5.01 35.26
CA ALA A 19 24.77 5.30 33.95
C ALA A 19 24.28 3.96 33.37
N ALA A 20 22.98 3.82 33.21
CA ALA A 20 22.42 2.66 32.54
C ALA A 20 23.10 2.54 31.16
N ALA A 21 23.77 1.41 30.93
CA ALA A 21 24.43 1.14 29.65
C ALA A 21 23.39 1.31 28.54
N ALA A 22 23.75 2.04 27.47
CA ALA A 22 22.89 2.16 26.29
C ALA A 22 22.54 0.75 25.82
N PRO A 23 21.29 0.48 25.50
CA PRO A 23 20.87 -0.84 25.01
C PRO A 23 21.72 -1.23 23.78
N SER A 24 22.17 -2.48 23.75
CA SER A 24 22.93 -3.00 22.59
C SER A 24 22.11 -2.84 21.31
N PRO A 25 22.73 -2.54 20.16
CA PRO A 25 22.02 -2.47 18.88
C PRO A 25 21.20 -3.75 18.59
N ILE A 26 20.11 -3.59 17.83
CA ILE A 26 19.31 -4.73 17.36
C ILE A 26 20.14 -5.51 16.33
N ASP A 27 20.26 -6.83 16.51
CA ASP A 27 20.75 -7.70 15.45
C ASP A 27 19.67 -7.81 14.35
N ARG A 28 19.76 -6.91 13.38
CA ARG A 28 18.77 -6.80 12.31
C ARG A 28 18.77 -7.99 11.37
N HIS A 29 19.91 -8.68 11.20
CA HIS A 29 19.97 -9.89 10.41
C HIS A 29 19.19 -11.01 11.09
N ALA A 30 19.43 -11.26 12.38
CA ALA A 30 18.68 -12.26 13.13
C ALA A 30 17.19 -11.92 13.26
N LEU A 31 16.85 -10.63 13.42
CA LEU A 31 15.45 -10.15 13.42
C LEU A 31 14.73 -10.52 12.13
N VAL A 32 15.31 -10.23 10.98
CA VAL A 32 14.68 -10.40 9.66
C VAL A 32 14.65 -11.87 9.26
N THR A 33 15.78 -12.58 9.37
CA THR A 33 15.88 -13.97 8.87
C THR A 33 15.09 -14.98 9.66
N ARG A 34 14.72 -14.69 10.93
CA ARG A 34 13.79 -15.55 11.69
C ARG A 34 12.38 -15.57 11.10
N HIS A 35 12.08 -14.66 10.18
CA HIS A 35 10.80 -14.54 9.47
C HIS A 35 10.92 -14.82 7.97
N ASN A 36 11.99 -15.53 7.53
CA ASN A 36 12.08 -16.04 6.17
C ASN A 36 10.82 -16.84 5.83
N ILE A 37 10.34 -16.67 4.59
CA ILE A 37 9.10 -17.34 4.17
C ILE A 37 9.41 -18.75 3.69
N HIS A 38 8.81 -19.73 4.34
CA HIS A 38 8.82 -21.13 3.91
C HIS A 38 7.41 -21.53 3.48
N TRP A 39 7.22 -21.84 2.20
CA TRP A 39 5.89 -22.14 1.69
C TRP A 39 5.93 -23.19 0.57
N ASN A 40 5.46 -24.40 0.87
CA ASN A 40 5.56 -25.55 -0.01
C ASN A 40 4.26 -25.84 -0.79
N ASP A 41 3.24 -24.98 -0.67
CA ASP A 41 2.04 -25.04 -1.51
C ASP A 41 2.43 -24.78 -2.97
N PRO A 42 2.12 -25.69 -3.92
CA PRO A 42 2.44 -25.50 -5.33
C PRO A 42 1.90 -24.19 -5.92
N ALA A 43 0.68 -23.84 -5.63
CA ALA A 43 0.00 -22.65 -6.17
C ALA A 43 0.26 -21.37 -5.37
N GLY A 44 0.88 -21.47 -4.19
CA GLY A 44 1.23 -20.32 -3.37
C GLY A 44 2.22 -19.41 -4.08
N GLN A 45 1.94 -18.11 -4.15
CA GLN A 45 2.77 -17.13 -4.85
C GLN A 45 3.50 -16.23 -3.87
N ILE A 46 4.80 -16.06 -4.05
CA ILE A 46 5.64 -15.13 -3.28
C ILE A 46 6.02 -13.95 -4.19
N PRO A 47 5.72 -12.71 -3.79
CA PRO A 47 6.08 -11.55 -4.57
C PRO A 47 7.58 -11.26 -4.44
N LEU A 48 8.26 -11.08 -5.56
CA LEU A 48 9.62 -10.60 -5.70
C LEU A 48 9.57 -9.28 -6.48
N GLY A 49 10.10 -8.19 -5.93
CA GLY A 49 9.93 -6.90 -6.59
C GLY A 49 10.82 -5.81 -6.01
N ASN A 50 10.64 -4.60 -6.54
CA ASN A 50 11.44 -3.42 -6.21
C ASN A 50 10.60 -2.17 -5.89
N GLY A 51 9.27 -2.34 -5.76
CA GLY A 51 8.33 -1.26 -5.53
C GLY A 51 7.63 -0.76 -6.80
N GLU A 52 8.32 -0.77 -7.95
CA GLU A 52 7.76 -0.41 -9.26
C GLU A 52 7.28 -1.62 -10.05
N PHE A 53 7.96 -2.75 -9.87
CA PHE A 53 7.77 -4.01 -10.59
C PHE A 53 7.72 -5.18 -9.63
N CYS A 54 6.85 -6.15 -9.91
CA CYS A 54 6.70 -7.37 -9.12
C CYS A 54 6.56 -8.61 -10.03
N PHE A 55 7.35 -9.63 -9.73
CA PHE A 55 7.28 -10.97 -10.29
C PHE A 55 6.75 -11.93 -9.20
N ASN A 56 5.53 -12.40 -9.35
CA ASN A 56 4.91 -13.30 -8.38
C ASN A 56 5.27 -14.73 -8.70
N ALA A 57 6.25 -15.29 -7.99
CA ALA A 57 6.77 -16.63 -8.23
C ALA A 57 6.02 -17.70 -7.43
N ASP A 58 5.71 -18.84 -8.07
CA ASP A 58 5.13 -20.02 -7.43
C ASP A 58 6.19 -21.04 -6.95
N ALA A 59 5.77 -22.26 -6.64
CA ALA A 59 6.66 -23.30 -6.13
C ALA A 59 7.74 -23.76 -7.12
N THR A 60 7.60 -23.51 -8.40
CA THR A 60 8.63 -23.80 -9.39
C THR A 60 9.78 -22.78 -9.36
N GLY A 61 9.63 -21.69 -8.61
CA GLY A 61 10.51 -20.53 -8.69
C GLY A 61 10.18 -19.59 -9.86
N LEU A 62 9.21 -19.98 -10.69
CA LEU A 62 8.67 -19.21 -11.81
C LEU A 62 7.13 -19.03 -11.68
N GLN A 63 6.35 -19.22 -12.77
CA GLN A 63 4.92 -18.90 -12.78
C GLN A 63 4.07 -20.01 -13.43
N ASN A 64 4.39 -21.28 -13.14
CA ASN A 64 3.70 -22.43 -13.74
C ASN A 64 2.26 -22.60 -13.24
N PHE A 65 2.02 -22.37 -11.94
CA PHE A 65 0.74 -22.65 -11.28
C PHE A 65 -0.03 -21.38 -10.94
N GLY A 66 0.44 -20.26 -11.40
CA GLY A 66 -0.14 -18.93 -11.19
C GLY A 66 0.96 -17.88 -11.09
N GLY A 67 0.56 -16.68 -10.69
CA GLY A 67 1.47 -15.55 -10.60
C GLY A 67 1.40 -14.63 -11.82
N LEU A 68 1.59 -13.36 -11.54
CA LEU A 68 1.54 -12.28 -12.52
C LEU A 68 2.89 -11.56 -12.52
N THR A 69 3.24 -11.00 -13.66
CA THR A 69 4.32 -10.03 -13.81
C THR A 69 3.68 -8.66 -13.97
N MET A 70 3.83 -7.79 -12.98
CA MET A 70 3.11 -6.52 -12.87
C MET A 70 4.09 -5.37 -12.69
N ALA A 71 3.71 -4.19 -13.19
CA ALA A 71 4.44 -2.95 -12.96
C ALA A 71 3.48 -1.77 -12.84
N HIS A 72 3.83 -0.72 -12.07
CA HIS A 72 3.00 0.47 -11.91
C HIS A 72 2.74 1.22 -13.23
N TRP A 73 3.57 1.04 -14.24
CA TRP A 73 3.35 1.56 -15.59
C TRP A 73 2.56 0.62 -16.51
N GLY A 74 2.28 -0.62 -16.08
CA GLY A 74 1.68 -1.68 -16.90
C GLY A 74 0.17 -1.56 -17.06
N TRP A 75 -0.31 -0.47 -17.66
CA TRP A 75 -1.73 -0.18 -17.85
C TRP A 75 -2.18 -0.43 -19.27
N HIS A 76 -3.46 -0.84 -19.40
CA HIS A 76 -4.13 -1.12 -20.64
C HIS A 76 -5.53 -0.47 -20.66
N THR A 77 -5.96 -0.05 -21.84
CA THR A 77 -7.32 0.47 -22.07
C THR A 77 -7.95 -0.29 -23.22
N PHE A 78 -9.07 -0.95 -22.98
CA PHE A 78 -9.83 -1.60 -24.04
C PHE A 78 -10.37 -0.58 -25.04
N PRO A 79 -10.58 -0.97 -26.31
CA PRO A 79 -11.27 -0.14 -27.29
C PRO A 79 -12.61 0.38 -26.77
N LEU A 80 -13.00 1.56 -27.22
CA LEU A 80 -14.32 2.12 -26.92
C LEU A 80 -15.43 1.19 -27.42
N PRO A 81 -16.56 1.09 -26.71
CA PRO A 81 -17.70 0.34 -27.15
C PRO A 81 -18.22 0.83 -28.53
N PRO A 82 -18.78 -0.04 -29.35
CA PRO A 82 -19.36 0.35 -30.65
C PRO A 82 -20.33 1.52 -30.50
N GLY A 83 -20.20 2.52 -31.38
CA GLY A 83 -21.06 3.71 -31.41
C GLY A 83 -20.62 4.83 -30.44
N ILE A 84 -19.57 4.64 -29.65
CA ILE A 84 -19.00 5.67 -28.80
C ILE A 84 -17.74 6.25 -29.42
N SER A 85 -17.68 7.58 -29.54
CA SER A 85 -16.50 8.31 -29.99
C SER A 85 -15.68 8.87 -28.83
N PRO A 86 -14.36 9.13 -28.99
CA PRO A 86 -13.52 9.70 -27.93
C PRO A 86 -14.04 11.02 -27.35
N GLY A 87 -14.70 11.85 -28.18
CA GLY A 87 -15.27 13.13 -27.73
C GLY A 87 -16.46 13.02 -26.77
N GLN A 88 -17.02 11.81 -26.61
CA GLN A 88 -18.11 11.53 -25.67
C GLN A 88 -17.60 11.09 -24.29
N VAL A 89 -16.30 10.79 -24.16
CA VAL A 89 -15.68 10.43 -22.89
C VAL A 89 -15.48 11.69 -22.07
N PRO A 90 -16.07 11.80 -20.85
CA PRO A 90 -15.86 12.96 -20.00
C PRO A 90 -14.37 13.14 -19.66
N PRO A 91 -13.81 14.35 -19.71
CA PRO A 91 -12.41 14.61 -19.36
C PRO A 91 -12.05 14.12 -17.94
N THR A 92 -12.96 14.33 -16.98
CA THR A 92 -12.81 13.88 -15.60
C THR A 92 -13.04 12.38 -15.42
N GLY A 93 -13.71 11.70 -16.36
CA GLY A 93 -14.16 10.31 -16.20
C GLY A 93 -15.47 10.17 -15.44
N THR A 94 -16.10 11.26 -14.98
CA THR A 94 -17.39 11.24 -14.28
C THR A 94 -18.40 12.20 -14.94
N PHE A 95 -19.68 11.89 -14.78
CA PHE A 95 -20.79 12.70 -15.31
C PHE A 95 -21.43 13.63 -14.27
N GLN A 96 -21.01 13.55 -13.01
CA GLN A 96 -21.62 14.30 -11.93
C GLN A 96 -21.42 15.80 -12.08
N LYS A 97 -22.46 16.61 -11.81
CA LYS A 97 -22.44 18.07 -11.89
C LYS A 97 -23.23 18.70 -10.74
N GLY A 98 -22.72 19.86 -10.27
CA GLY A 98 -23.43 20.71 -9.30
C GLY A 98 -23.15 20.41 -7.86
N HIS A 99 -23.49 21.37 -7.00
CA HIS A 99 -23.33 21.29 -5.55
C HIS A 99 -24.24 20.22 -4.94
N ASN A 100 -23.77 19.56 -3.90
CA ASN A 100 -24.57 18.69 -3.03
C ASN A 100 -25.42 17.65 -3.78
N THR A 101 -24.94 17.17 -4.91
CA THR A 101 -25.61 16.12 -5.67
C THR A 101 -25.64 14.83 -4.85
N ARG A 102 -26.82 14.44 -4.37
CA ARG A 102 -27.00 13.13 -3.75
C ARG A 102 -26.78 12.05 -4.80
N ALA A 103 -26.16 10.97 -4.41
CA ALA A 103 -25.68 9.87 -5.26
C ALA A 103 -26.75 9.12 -6.09
N GLY A 104 -27.91 9.71 -6.34
CA GLY A 104 -28.96 9.14 -7.19
C GLY A 104 -29.00 9.69 -8.62
N ASP A 105 -28.32 10.82 -8.88
CA ASP A 105 -28.51 11.61 -10.09
C ASP A 105 -27.44 11.38 -11.18
N VAL A 106 -26.57 10.40 -11.01
CA VAL A 106 -25.27 10.31 -11.71
C VAL A 106 -25.26 9.31 -12.86
N TYR A 107 -26.28 8.48 -13.00
CA TYR A 107 -26.31 7.51 -14.09
C TYR A 107 -27.09 8.06 -15.28
N PRO A 108 -26.43 8.17 -16.47
CA PRO A 108 -27.14 8.54 -17.68
C PRO A 108 -28.26 7.53 -17.99
N PRO A 109 -29.44 7.99 -18.39
CA PRO A 109 -30.63 7.15 -18.50
C PRO A 109 -30.70 6.29 -19.77
N ASP A 110 -29.73 6.37 -20.69
CA ASP A 110 -29.75 5.65 -21.94
C ASP A 110 -28.71 4.53 -22.07
N ALA A 111 -28.88 3.62 -23.03
CA ALA A 111 -28.01 2.46 -23.20
C ALA A 111 -26.57 2.84 -23.59
N LEU A 112 -26.38 3.95 -24.33
CA LEU A 112 -25.05 4.43 -24.74
C LEU A 112 -24.27 4.92 -23.54
N ALA A 113 -24.92 5.65 -22.68
CA ALA A 113 -24.35 6.17 -21.46
C ALA A 113 -24.05 5.04 -20.44
N THR A 114 -24.89 3.99 -20.38
CA THR A 114 -24.63 2.79 -19.61
C THR A 114 -23.38 2.05 -20.12
N ALA A 115 -23.23 1.92 -21.42
CA ALA A 115 -22.05 1.29 -22.04
C ALA A 115 -20.77 2.11 -21.77
N LEU A 116 -20.85 3.44 -21.87
CA LEU A 116 -19.72 4.33 -21.57
C LEU A 116 -19.35 4.29 -20.07
N HIS A 117 -20.32 4.28 -19.19
CA HIS A 117 -20.09 4.12 -17.75
C HIS A 117 -19.39 2.79 -17.43
N GLY A 118 -19.87 1.67 -17.99
CA GLY A 118 -19.24 0.37 -17.86
C GLY A 118 -17.80 0.36 -18.37
N TRP A 119 -17.56 1.02 -19.51
CA TRP A 119 -16.23 1.15 -20.08
C TRP A 119 -15.30 2.00 -19.16
N LEU A 120 -15.78 3.12 -18.64
CA LEU A 120 -15.01 3.97 -17.70
C LEU A 120 -14.65 3.21 -16.40
N ARG A 121 -15.55 2.38 -15.89
CA ARG A 121 -15.27 1.52 -14.71
C ARG A 121 -14.21 0.45 -15.01
N ALA A 122 -14.12 0.00 -16.23
CA ALA A 122 -13.21 -1.04 -16.68
C ALA A 122 -11.84 -0.49 -17.15
N ASN A 123 -11.69 0.84 -17.28
CA ASN A 123 -10.52 1.42 -17.94
C ASN A 123 -10.03 2.73 -17.33
N PRO A 124 -8.69 2.93 -17.32
CA PRO A 124 -7.69 1.92 -17.62
C PRO A 124 -7.60 0.83 -16.55
N GLN A 125 -6.96 -0.30 -16.85
CA GLN A 125 -6.70 -1.36 -15.89
C GLN A 125 -5.23 -1.78 -15.95
N MET A 126 -4.71 -2.34 -14.87
CA MET A 126 -3.40 -2.99 -14.91
C MET A 126 -3.47 -4.32 -15.68
N MET A 127 -2.36 -4.71 -16.30
CA MET A 127 -2.27 -5.94 -17.07
C MET A 127 -1.07 -6.78 -16.63
N ASN A 128 -1.18 -8.10 -16.83
CA ASN A 128 -0.05 -9.01 -16.74
C ASN A 128 0.88 -8.79 -17.96
N LEU A 129 2.13 -8.41 -17.71
CA LEU A 129 3.11 -8.10 -18.76
C LEU A 129 3.62 -9.35 -19.48
N GLY A 130 3.44 -10.53 -18.91
CA GLY A 130 3.89 -11.81 -19.42
C GLY A 130 4.15 -12.78 -18.30
N ARG A 131 4.37 -14.04 -18.61
CA ARG A 131 4.75 -15.05 -17.63
C ARG A 131 5.97 -15.84 -18.09
N VAL A 132 6.77 -16.27 -17.14
CA VAL A 132 7.91 -17.15 -17.34
C VAL A 132 7.62 -18.47 -16.66
N THR A 133 7.67 -19.59 -17.41
CA THR A 133 7.31 -20.92 -16.91
C THR A 133 8.35 -21.96 -17.28
N LEU A 134 8.30 -23.12 -16.63
CA LEU A 134 9.02 -24.32 -17.04
C LEU A 134 8.12 -25.23 -17.88
N CYS A 135 8.67 -25.81 -18.93
CA CYS A 135 7.97 -26.77 -19.78
C CYS A 135 8.87 -27.98 -20.13
N GLY A 136 8.22 -29.08 -20.47
CA GLY A 136 8.91 -30.25 -20.98
C GLY A 136 9.47 -30.08 -22.40
N SER A 137 10.17 -31.08 -22.93
CA SER A 137 10.72 -31.09 -24.29
C SER A 137 9.65 -30.92 -25.39
N ASN A 138 8.43 -31.31 -25.11
CA ASN A 138 7.26 -31.12 -25.97
C ASN A 138 6.66 -29.70 -25.94
N GLY A 139 7.23 -28.80 -25.11
CA GLY A 139 6.73 -27.43 -24.92
C GLY A 139 5.47 -27.32 -24.03
N ILE A 140 5.01 -28.42 -23.44
CA ILE A 140 3.88 -28.40 -22.48
C ILE A 140 4.40 -27.97 -21.11
N GLU A 141 3.72 -27.02 -20.48
CA GLU A 141 4.07 -26.52 -19.15
C GLU A 141 3.95 -27.58 -18.07
N LEU A 142 4.88 -27.55 -17.11
CA LEU A 142 4.77 -28.42 -15.94
C LEU A 142 3.50 -28.08 -15.17
N GLN A 143 2.79 -29.13 -14.78
CA GLN A 143 1.61 -29.05 -13.90
C GLN A 143 2.01 -29.39 -12.46
N SER A 144 1.17 -29.08 -11.50
CA SER A 144 1.46 -29.36 -10.07
C SER A 144 1.68 -30.84 -9.78
N GLY A 145 1.07 -31.75 -10.56
CA GLY A 145 1.28 -33.18 -10.49
C GLY A 145 2.62 -33.68 -11.06
N ASP A 146 3.33 -32.87 -11.84
CA ASP A 146 4.62 -33.23 -12.42
C ASP A 146 5.79 -32.98 -11.48
N ILE A 147 5.57 -32.26 -10.38
CA ILE A 147 6.60 -31.94 -9.38
C ILE A 147 6.33 -32.61 -8.04
N SER A 148 7.40 -32.97 -7.35
CA SER A 148 7.33 -33.59 -6.02
C SER A 148 8.46 -33.10 -5.13
N ASN A 149 8.38 -33.38 -3.82
CA ASN A 149 9.40 -32.99 -2.83
C ASN A 149 9.71 -31.50 -2.85
N ILE A 150 8.67 -30.66 -2.86
CA ILE A 150 8.79 -29.21 -2.92
C ILE A 150 9.36 -28.68 -1.61
N SER A 151 10.41 -27.85 -1.72
CA SER A 151 10.91 -27.01 -0.64
C SER A 151 11.21 -25.63 -1.21
N ARG A 152 10.54 -24.61 -0.68
CA ARG A 152 10.69 -23.26 -1.14
C ARG A 152 10.93 -22.29 0.02
N THR A 153 11.90 -21.40 -0.16
CA THR A 153 12.24 -20.36 0.81
C THR A 153 12.47 -19.05 0.10
N LEU A 154 11.81 -17.98 0.59
CA LEU A 154 12.28 -16.63 0.36
C LEU A 154 13.17 -16.22 1.52
N ASP A 155 14.42 -15.93 1.24
CA ASP A 155 15.28 -15.21 2.18
C ASP A 155 14.99 -13.71 2.09
N VAL A 156 14.28 -13.22 3.10
CA VAL A 156 13.79 -11.83 3.16
C VAL A 156 14.96 -10.84 3.28
N TRP A 157 16.10 -11.30 3.82
CA TRP A 157 17.30 -10.47 3.95
C TRP A 157 18.01 -10.20 2.62
N SER A 158 18.00 -11.16 1.72
CA SER A 158 18.62 -11.04 0.39
C SER A 158 17.61 -10.76 -0.73
N GLY A 159 16.31 -10.94 -0.49
CA GLY A 159 15.25 -10.79 -1.48
C GLY A 159 15.25 -11.86 -2.57
N ALA A 160 15.93 -12.98 -2.34
CA ALA A 160 16.02 -14.09 -3.28
C ALA A 160 15.18 -15.30 -2.83
N GLN A 161 14.38 -15.84 -3.76
CA GLN A 161 13.66 -17.09 -3.56
C GLN A 161 14.50 -18.26 -4.08
N THR A 162 14.57 -19.33 -3.30
CA THR A 162 15.09 -20.64 -3.72
C THR A 162 13.97 -21.66 -3.70
N SER A 163 13.76 -22.36 -4.82
CA SER A 163 12.84 -23.48 -4.96
C SER A 163 13.60 -24.74 -5.32
N THR A 164 13.34 -25.82 -4.61
CA THR A 164 13.88 -27.17 -4.92
C THR A 164 12.75 -28.18 -5.00
N TYR A 165 12.76 -29.02 -5.99
CA TYR A 165 11.74 -30.07 -6.21
C TYR A 165 12.30 -31.17 -7.14
N LYS A 166 11.50 -32.17 -7.43
CA LYS A 166 11.84 -33.21 -8.43
C LYS A 166 10.83 -33.21 -9.55
N VAL A 167 11.32 -33.35 -10.78
CA VAL A 167 10.54 -33.62 -11.99
C VAL A 167 10.93 -35.01 -12.49
N ASN A 168 9.99 -35.94 -12.59
CA ASN A 168 10.26 -37.35 -12.95
C ASN A 168 11.38 -37.98 -12.11
N GLY A 169 11.44 -37.67 -10.81
CA GLY A 169 12.47 -38.15 -9.88
C GLY A 169 13.83 -37.43 -9.97
N VAL A 170 14.05 -36.56 -10.94
CA VAL A 170 15.29 -35.77 -11.12
C VAL A 170 15.19 -34.42 -10.40
N SER A 171 16.24 -34.06 -9.67
CA SER A 171 16.27 -32.81 -8.90
C SER A 171 16.33 -31.57 -9.81
N VAL A 172 15.57 -30.56 -9.41
CA VAL A 172 15.57 -29.20 -10.00
C VAL A 172 15.75 -28.21 -8.87
N ARG A 173 16.66 -27.26 -9.05
CA ARG A 173 16.84 -26.08 -8.19
C ARG A 173 16.64 -24.81 -9.02
N VAL A 174 15.82 -23.92 -8.55
CA VAL A 174 15.58 -22.61 -9.18
C VAL A 174 15.80 -21.51 -8.15
N GLU A 175 16.62 -20.53 -8.50
CA GLU A 175 16.79 -19.30 -7.74
C GLU A 175 16.24 -18.14 -8.56
N THR A 176 15.49 -17.25 -7.90
CA THR A 176 14.80 -16.12 -8.56
C THR A 176 14.90 -14.88 -7.69
N CYS A 177 15.22 -13.74 -8.29
CA CYS A 177 15.16 -12.43 -7.65
C CYS A 177 14.78 -11.34 -8.66
N VAL A 178 14.52 -10.13 -8.18
CA VAL A 178 14.21 -8.94 -9.00
C VAL A 178 15.24 -7.85 -8.73
N ALA A 179 15.73 -7.24 -9.79
CA ALA A 179 16.70 -6.15 -9.72
C ALA A 179 16.13 -4.92 -8.98
N PRO A 180 16.91 -4.23 -8.15
CA PRO A 180 16.41 -3.11 -7.35
C PRO A 180 16.16 -1.82 -8.17
N GLY A 181 16.77 -1.65 -9.31
CA GLY A 181 16.72 -0.40 -10.08
C GLY A 181 16.14 -0.53 -11.49
N THR A 182 15.73 -1.74 -11.88
CA THR A 182 15.14 -2.03 -13.20
C THR A 182 14.09 -3.13 -13.08
N ASP A 183 13.11 -3.14 -13.96
CA ASP A 183 12.04 -4.14 -13.99
C ASP A 183 12.55 -5.45 -14.61
N THR A 184 13.50 -6.05 -13.93
CA THR A 184 14.27 -7.21 -14.43
C THR A 184 14.22 -8.35 -13.41
N VAL A 185 13.67 -9.49 -13.83
CA VAL A 185 13.76 -10.73 -13.05
C VAL A 185 15.01 -11.50 -13.50
N ALA A 186 15.78 -12.00 -12.53
CA ALA A 186 16.93 -12.88 -12.77
C ALA A 186 16.63 -14.28 -12.22
N VAL A 187 17.04 -15.29 -12.99
CA VAL A 187 16.77 -16.70 -12.70
C VAL A 187 18.03 -17.52 -12.92
N ARG A 188 18.29 -18.47 -12.01
CA ARG A 188 19.26 -19.56 -12.17
C ARG A 188 18.56 -20.89 -12.00
N ILE A 189 18.77 -21.80 -12.93
CA ILE A 189 18.19 -23.16 -12.90
C ILE A 189 19.32 -24.17 -12.93
N GLU A 190 19.30 -25.12 -12.02
CA GLU A 190 20.24 -26.24 -11.96
C GLU A 190 19.47 -27.55 -12.03
N SER A 191 19.69 -28.34 -13.08
CA SER A 191 19.12 -29.68 -13.25
C SER A 191 19.78 -30.41 -14.42
N PRO A 192 20.04 -31.73 -14.32
CA PRO A 192 20.40 -32.54 -15.48
C PRO A 192 19.40 -32.49 -16.63
N LEU A 193 18.12 -32.19 -16.35
CA LEU A 193 17.05 -32.07 -17.35
C LEU A 193 17.26 -30.88 -18.31
N ILE A 194 17.95 -29.85 -17.86
CA ILE A 194 18.35 -28.70 -18.71
C ILE A 194 19.38 -29.16 -19.76
N ALA A 195 20.39 -29.90 -19.34
CA ALA A 195 21.45 -30.42 -20.25
C ALA A 195 20.91 -31.27 -21.39
N THR A 196 19.86 -32.03 -21.12
CA THR A 196 19.22 -32.96 -22.08
C THR A 196 18.10 -32.31 -22.90
N GLY A 197 17.73 -31.04 -22.60
CA GLY A 197 16.60 -30.34 -23.22
C GLY A 197 15.23 -30.88 -22.83
N GLN A 198 15.19 -31.76 -21.78
CA GLN A 198 13.93 -32.27 -21.24
C GLN A 198 13.20 -31.22 -20.39
N LEU A 199 13.91 -30.23 -19.89
CA LEU A 199 13.35 -29.05 -19.21
C LEU A 199 13.78 -27.80 -19.95
N ARG A 200 12.82 -26.91 -20.22
CA ARG A 200 12.99 -25.65 -20.95
C ARG A 200 12.27 -24.53 -20.23
N VAL A 201 12.64 -23.28 -20.56
CA VAL A 201 11.93 -22.09 -20.08
C VAL A 201 11.03 -21.57 -21.20
N ALA A 202 9.78 -21.24 -20.88
CA ALA A 202 8.85 -20.57 -21.79
C ALA A 202 8.59 -19.15 -21.31
N LEU A 203 8.61 -18.19 -22.24
CA LEU A 203 8.13 -16.83 -22.05
C LEU A 203 6.87 -16.65 -22.88
N ASP A 204 5.74 -16.37 -22.24
CA ASP A 204 4.42 -16.24 -22.84
C ASP A 204 3.80 -14.88 -22.56
N PHE A 205 3.04 -14.37 -23.54
CA PHE A 205 2.36 -13.08 -23.43
C PHE A 205 0.84 -13.22 -23.61
N PRO A 206 0.03 -12.78 -22.63
CA PRO A 206 -1.42 -12.81 -22.71
C PRO A 206 -2.00 -11.58 -23.42
N TYR A 207 -3.29 -11.67 -23.72
CA TYR A 207 -4.17 -10.53 -23.93
C TYR A 207 -4.97 -10.30 -22.64
N PRO A 208 -5.17 -9.06 -22.17
CA PRO A 208 -6.01 -8.77 -21.00
C PRO A 208 -7.48 -9.15 -21.31
N LYS A 209 -8.18 -9.69 -20.31
CA LYS A 209 -9.59 -10.06 -20.42
C LYS A 209 -10.33 -9.69 -19.14
N LEU A 210 -11.52 -9.13 -19.30
CA LEU A 210 -12.49 -8.99 -18.23
C LEU A 210 -13.61 -10.02 -18.45
N GLN A 211 -13.83 -10.87 -17.47
CA GLN A 211 -14.89 -11.86 -17.45
C GLN A 211 -15.50 -11.97 -16.07
N ASP A 212 -16.81 -11.85 -15.93
CA ASP A 212 -17.55 -11.99 -14.68
C ASP A 212 -17.00 -11.11 -13.53
N HIS A 213 -16.58 -9.88 -13.88
CA HIS A 213 -15.91 -8.91 -12.99
C HIS A 213 -14.51 -9.33 -12.48
N GLU A 214 -13.91 -10.35 -13.11
CA GLU A 214 -12.54 -10.75 -12.86
C GLU A 214 -11.62 -10.38 -14.03
N TRP A 215 -10.42 -9.91 -13.70
CA TRP A 215 -9.38 -9.56 -14.65
C TRP A 215 -8.47 -10.76 -14.87
N LEU A 216 -8.39 -11.22 -16.13
CA LEU A 216 -7.72 -12.46 -16.49
C LEU A 216 -6.64 -12.21 -17.53
N SER A 217 -5.67 -13.13 -17.56
CA SER A 217 -4.66 -13.26 -18.62
C SER A 217 -5.12 -14.29 -19.64
N ASP A 218 -5.51 -13.87 -20.84
CA ASP A 218 -6.01 -14.76 -21.88
C ASP A 218 -4.94 -15.08 -22.93
N TYR A 219 -4.44 -16.30 -22.92
CA TYR A 219 -3.43 -16.79 -23.86
C TYR A 219 -4.07 -17.39 -25.14
N SER A 220 -5.39 -17.44 -25.25
CA SER A 220 -6.14 -18.06 -26.36
C SER A 220 -6.48 -17.09 -27.50
N GLN A 221 -6.09 -15.79 -27.40
CA GLN A 221 -6.49 -14.73 -28.32
C GLN A 221 -5.29 -14.17 -29.13
N PRO A 222 -4.51 -15.00 -29.85
CA PRO A 222 -3.27 -14.54 -30.49
C PRO A 222 -3.48 -13.48 -31.58
N GLY A 223 -4.70 -13.36 -32.12
CA GLY A 223 -5.01 -12.34 -33.13
C GLY A 223 -5.32 -10.95 -32.58
N LYS A 224 -5.45 -10.78 -31.25
CA LYS A 224 -5.80 -9.49 -30.64
C LYS A 224 -4.61 -8.62 -30.24
N HIS A 225 -3.40 -9.17 -30.25
CA HIS A 225 -2.21 -8.48 -29.84
C HIS A 225 -1.00 -8.90 -30.70
N GLN A 226 0.11 -8.19 -30.62
CA GLN A 226 1.27 -8.44 -31.46
C GLN A 226 2.53 -8.60 -30.62
N THR A 227 3.43 -9.50 -31.08
CA THR A 227 4.80 -9.60 -30.60
C THR A 227 5.74 -9.49 -31.81
N GLN A 228 6.56 -8.46 -31.80
CA GLN A 228 7.58 -8.24 -32.84
C GLN A 228 8.96 -8.55 -32.27
N ILE A 229 9.71 -9.42 -32.95
CA ILE A 229 11.13 -9.61 -32.67
C ILE A 229 11.88 -8.41 -33.25
N LEU A 230 12.59 -7.68 -32.39
CA LEU A 230 13.41 -6.52 -32.75
C LEU A 230 14.87 -6.92 -32.97
N HIS A 231 15.33 -7.89 -32.17
CA HIS A 231 16.69 -8.43 -32.23
C HIS A 231 16.67 -9.86 -31.68
N GLN A 232 17.51 -10.72 -32.30
CA GLN A 232 17.77 -12.07 -31.79
C GLN A 232 19.17 -12.48 -32.20
N ASP A 233 19.94 -12.94 -31.22
CA ASP A 233 21.26 -13.54 -31.42
C ASP A 233 21.48 -14.75 -30.50
N GLY A 234 22.75 -15.20 -30.33
CA GLY A 234 23.08 -16.35 -29.50
C GLY A 234 22.96 -16.16 -27.98
N GLY A 235 22.66 -14.97 -27.51
CA GLY A 235 22.55 -14.65 -26.06
C GLY A 235 21.44 -13.68 -25.69
N ARG A 236 20.68 -13.19 -26.68
CA ARG A 236 19.68 -12.13 -26.47
C ARG A 236 18.49 -12.23 -27.42
N LEU A 237 17.32 -11.89 -26.91
CA LEU A 237 16.07 -11.73 -27.65
C LEU A 237 15.39 -10.44 -27.18
N ASP A 238 15.21 -9.47 -28.09
CA ASP A 238 14.47 -8.23 -27.84
C ASP A 238 13.12 -8.27 -28.55
N LEU A 239 12.09 -8.01 -27.80
CA LEU A 239 10.71 -8.05 -28.24
C LEU A 239 10.03 -6.68 -28.05
N ARG A 240 9.15 -6.32 -28.97
CA ARG A 240 8.12 -5.29 -28.79
C ARG A 240 6.77 -5.97 -28.66
N ARG A 241 6.09 -5.68 -27.61
CA ARG A 241 4.69 -6.09 -27.38
C ARG A 241 3.75 -4.94 -27.70
N THR A 242 2.66 -5.23 -28.38
CA THR A 242 1.58 -4.25 -28.63
C THR A 242 0.25 -4.89 -28.26
N VAL A 243 -0.48 -4.23 -27.38
CA VAL A 243 -1.80 -4.63 -26.89
C VAL A 243 -2.71 -3.41 -27.07
N ASP A 244 -3.62 -3.48 -28.03
CA ASP A 244 -4.46 -2.35 -28.48
C ASP A 244 -3.60 -1.09 -28.74
N THR A 245 -3.72 -0.07 -27.91
CA THR A 245 -2.99 1.21 -28.06
C THR A 245 -1.67 1.27 -27.30
N VAL A 246 -1.38 0.27 -26.47
CA VAL A 246 -0.21 0.25 -25.58
C VAL A 246 0.90 -0.60 -26.18
N SER A 247 2.13 -0.12 -26.12
CA SER A 247 3.34 -0.89 -26.46
C SER A 247 4.32 -0.88 -25.31
N TYR A 248 4.97 -2.02 -25.08
CA TYR A 248 6.07 -2.16 -24.14
C TYR A 248 7.13 -3.12 -24.72
N TYR A 249 8.26 -3.20 -24.05
CA TYR A 249 9.41 -3.96 -24.53
C TYR A 249 9.81 -5.02 -23.50
N THR A 250 10.29 -6.16 -24.02
CA THR A 250 10.83 -7.24 -23.19
C THR A 250 12.14 -7.70 -23.77
N THR A 251 13.16 -7.80 -22.91
CA THR A 251 14.47 -8.36 -23.27
C THR A 251 14.69 -9.63 -22.47
N LEU A 252 14.89 -10.76 -23.15
CA LEU A 252 15.37 -12.01 -22.57
C LEU A 252 16.84 -12.15 -22.92
N ALA A 253 17.74 -12.21 -21.92
CA ALA A 253 19.15 -12.43 -22.13
C ALA A 253 19.64 -13.60 -21.27
N TRP A 254 20.50 -14.45 -21.81
CA TRP A 254 20.94 -15.68 -21.16
C TRP A 254 22.42 -15.92 -21.35
N SER A 255 22.97 -16.74 -20.47
CA SER A 255 24.35 -17.29 -20.54
C SER A 255 24.32 -18.81 -20.77
N ASP A 256 25.49 -19.44 -20.62
CA ASP A 256 25.62 -20.89 -20.61
C ASP A 256 25.27 -21.57 -21.96
N GLY A 257 25.39 -20.82 -23.07
CA GLY A 257 25.21 -21.36 -24.42
C GLY A 257 23.76 -21.70 -24.80
N GLY A 258 22.79 -21.17 -24.07
CA GLY A 258 21.38 -21.37 -24.37
C GLY A 258 20.96 -20.89 -25.76
N ALA A 259 19.77 -21.32 -26.23
CA ALA A 259 19.25 -20.94 -27.53
C ALA A 259 17.73 -20.84 -27.53
N ILE A 260 17.18 -19.93 -28.35
CA ILE A 260 15.71 -19.87 -28.56
C ILE A 260 15.30 -20.94 -29.58
N ALA A 261 14.41 -21.82 -29.20
CA ALA A 261 13.78 -22.78 -30.10
C ALA A 261 12.78 -22.09 -31.06
N PRO A 262 12.51 -22.66 -32.23
CA PRO A 262 11.45 -22.20 -33.12
C PRO A 262 10.13 -22.07 -32.36
N ALA A 263 9.45 -20.93 -32.54
CA ALA A 263 8.18 -20.64 -31.85
C ALA A 263 7.06 -21.56 -32.37
N THR A 264 6.27 -22.07 -31.45
CA THR A 264 5.03 -22.84 -31.77
C THR A 264 3.79 -21.95 -31.73
N SER A 265 3.92 -20.71 -31.23
CA SER A 265 2.89 -19.68 -31.15
C SER A 265 3.54 -18.30 -31.36
N PRO A 266 2.85 -17.34 -31.97
CA PRO A 266 3.42 -16.01 -32.23
C PRO A 266 3.79 -15.23 -30.96
N HIS A 267 3.32 -15.65 -29.77
CA HIS A 267 3.55 -14.94 -28.50
C HIS A 267 4.28 -15.79 -27.48
N ARG A 268 4.82 -16.95 -27.89
CA ARG A 268 5.53 -17.89 -27.01
C ARG A 268 6.94 -18.14 -27.52
N PHE A 269 7.91 -18.01 -26.60
CA PHE A 269 9.33 -18.21 -26.89
C PHE A 269 9.89 -19.25 -25.91
N LEU A 270 10.64 -20.23 -26.44
CA LEU A 270 11.22 -21.31 -25.65
C LEU A 270 12.74 -21.15 -25.58
N LEU A 271 13.27 -20.93 -24.38
CA LEU A 271 14.69 -20.93 -24.12
C LEU A 271 15.16 -22.32 -23.69
N MET A 272 16.11 -22.89 -24.40
CA MET A 272 16.73 -24.19 -24.13
C MET A 272 18.13 -23.98 -23.59
N GLY A 273 18.58 -24.84 -22.67
CA GLY A 273 19.99 -24.95 -22.28
C GLY A 273 20.83 -25.70 -23.31
N ALA A 274 22.12 -25.50 -23.28
CA ALA A 274 23.06 -26.09 -24.25
C ALA A 274 24.00 -27.10 -23.61
N GLY A 275 23.51 -28.28 -23.28
CA GLY A 275 24.38 -29.39 -22.85
C GLY A 275 24.99 -29.27 -21.46
N HIS A 276 24.73 -28.16 -20.74
CA HIS A 276 25.12 -27.94 -19.35
C HIS A 276 23.95 -28.14 -18.42
N GLY A 277 24.19 -28.61 -17.20
CA GLY A 277 23.17 -28.82 -16.17
C GLY A 277 22.68 -27.51 -15.48
N SER A 278 23.04 -26.37 -16.05
CA SER A 278 22.65 -25.04 -15.57
C SER A 278 22.16 -24.14 -16.71
N LEU A 279 21.28 -23.21 -16.36
CA LEU A 279 20.83 -22.15 -17.25
C LEU A 279 20.57 -20.90 -16.41
N SER A 280 21.26 -19.80 -16.75
CA SER A 280 21.08 -18.49 -16.11
C SER A 280 20.55 -17.50 -17.14
N PHE A 281 19.51 -16.75 -16.77
CA PHE A 281 18.91 -15.73 -17.64
C PHE A 281 18.32 -14.57 -16.86
N VAL A 282 18.08 -13.47 -17.55
CA VAL A 282 17.29 -12.34 -17.08
C VAL A 282 16.16 -12.08 -18.06
N CYS A 283 15.01 -11.64 -17.54
CA CYS A 283 13.88 -11.16 -18.32
C CYS A 283 13.54 -9.73 -17.84
N ALA A 284 13.84 -8.75 -18.69
CA ALA A 284 13.60 -7.34 -18.38
C ALA A 284 12.35 -6.84 -19.13
N PHE A 285 11.52 -6.06 -18.44
CA PHE A 285 10.34 -5.40 -18.98
C PHE A 285 10.53 -3.88 -18.93
N SER A 286 9.96 -3.14 -19.86
CA SER A 286 10.11 -1.68 -19.89
C SER A 286 9.02 -1.02 -20.75
N PRO A 287 8.47 0.14 -20.35
CA PRO A 287 7.60 0.93 -21.22
C PRO A 287 8.36 1.55 -22.40
N LEU A 288 9.69 1.65 -22.32
CA LEU A 288 10.54 2.24 -23.34
C LEU A 288 11.53 1.20 -23.89
N LYS A 289 11.89 1.34 -25.17
CA LYS A 289 12.90 0.49 -25.78
C LYS A 289 14.21 0.61 -25.02
N GLN A 290 14.75 -0.52 -24.55
CA GLN A 290 16.02 -0.56 -23.86
C GLN A 290 17.18 -0.32 -24.85
N PRO A 291 17.97 0.74 -24.66
CA PRO A 291 19.00 1.13 -25.64
C PRO A 291 20.32 0.34 -25.53
N GLY A 292 20.48 -0.47 -24.48
CA GLY A 292 21.77 -1.09 -24.13
C GLY A 292 21.66 -2.52 -23.61
N PRO A 293 22.80 -3.09 -23.15
CA PRO A 293 22.83 -4.39 -22.51
C PRO A 293 22.00 -4.39 -21.20
N VAL A 294 21.34 -5.51 -20.91
CA VAL A 294 20.78 -5.79 -19.58
C VAL A 294 21.87 -6.45 -18.72
N PRO A 295 21.82 -6.27 -17.38
CA PRO A 295 22.80 -6.90 -16.49
C PRO A 295 22.72 -8.43 -16.56
N ALA A 296 23.82 -9.11 -16.32
CA ALA A 296 23.86 -10.57 -16.24
C ALA A 296 23.10 -11.05 -14.96
N ALA A 297 22.54 -12.26 -14.97
CA ALA A 297 21.82 -12.80 -13.83
C ALA A 297 22.64 -12.75 -12.54
N ALA A 298 23.94 -13.08 -12.59
CA ALA A 298 24.82 -13.02 -11.42
C ALA A 298 24.90 -11.62 -10.81
N GLU A 299 25.03 -10.61 -11.66
CA GLU A 299 25.08 -9.20 -11.24
C GLU A 299 23.76 -8.77 -10.59
N VAL A 300 22.60 -9.19 -11.14
CA VAL A 300 21.30 -8.89 -10.55
C VAL A 300 21.16 -9.52 -9.16
N PHE A 301 21.58 -10.77 -8.95
CA PHE A 301 21.57 -11.41 -7.64
C PHE A 301 22.43 -10.64 -6.62
N ASP A 302 23.63 -10.23 -7.01
CA ASP A 302 24.53 -9.47 -6.13
C ASP A 302 23.95 -8.09 -5.78
N GLN A 303 23.39 -7.37 -6.75
CA GLN A 303 22.74 -6.07 -6.56
C GLN A 303 21.52 -6.20 -5.65
N THR A 304 20.70 -7.23 -5.85
CA THR A 304 19.49 -7.48 -5.06
C THR A 304 19.83 -7.79 -3.61
N ALA A 305 20.80 -8.66 -3.36
CA ALA A 305 21.27 -8.99 -2.02
C ALA A 305 21.85 -7.76 -1.30
N ALA A 306 22.62 -6.94 -1.99
CA ALA A 306 23.17 -5.69 -1.43
C ALA A 306 22.05 -4.68 -1.09
N HIS A 307 21.08 -4.52 -1.99
CA HIS A 307 19.93 -3.62 -1.80
C HIS A 307 19.10 -4.01 -0.56
N TRP A 308 18.67 -5.28 -0.47
CA TRP A 308 17.86 -5.72 0.66
C TRP A 308 18.63 -5.69 1.98
N ALA A 309 19.91 -6.09 1.97
CA ALA A 309 20.75 -5.94 3.16
C ALA A 309 20.86 -4.47 3.62
N GLN A 310 20.98 -3.53 2.68
CA GLN A 310 20.98 -2.09 2.99
C GLN A 310 19.61 -1.61 3.46
N PHE A 311 18.53 -2.07 2.84
CA PHE A 311 17.16 -1.79 3.28
C PHE A 311 16.97 -2.17 4.75
N TRP A 312 17.36 -3.37 5.15
CA TRP A 312 17.19 -3.84 6.52
C TRP A 312 18.16 -3.19 7.52
N LYS A 313 19.36 -2.83 7.10
CA LYS A 313 20.34 -2.12 7.95
C LYS A 313 19.95 -0.68 8.25
N THR A 314 19.13 -0.06 7.42
CA THR A 314 18.65 1.33 7.57
C THR A 314 17.17 1.37 7.94
N GLY A 315 16.60 2.57 8.11
CA GLY A 315 15.20 2.72 8.46
C GLY A 315 14.84 2.18 9.85
N GLY A 316 13.55 2.11 10.12
CA GLY A 316 13.00 1.62 11.40
C GLY A 316 13.21 0.11 11.61
N ALA A 317 13.31 -0.30 12.86
CA ALA A 317 13.26 -1.70 13.28
C ALA A 317 12.54 -1.82 14.63
N ILE A 318 11.79 -2.91 14.81
CA ILE A 318 11.17 -3.30 16.08
C ILE A 318 11.55 -4.76 16.35
N ASP A 319 12.16 -5.03 17.49
CA ASP A 319 12.52 -6.36 17.97
C ASP A 319 11.73 -6.66 19.25
N LEU A 320 10.90 -7.69 19.18
CA LEU A 320 10.02 -8.13 20.26
C LEU A 320 10.52 -9.42 20.91
N SER A 321 11.64 -9.99 20.47
CA SER A 321 12.13 -11.32 20.88
C SER A 321 12.45 -11.46 22.37
N GLY A 322 12.62 -10.36 23.10
CA GLY A 322 12.78 -10.35 24.56
C GLY A 322 11.47 -10.38 25.34
N SER A 323 10.30 -10.44 24.68
CA SER A 323 8.98 -10.44 25.31
C SER A 323 8.63 -11.81 25.92
N LYS A 324 7.82 -11.80 26.98
CA LYS A 324 7.30 -13.02 27.63
C LYS A 324 5.94 -13.45 27.06
N ASP A 325 5.13 -12.54 26.55
CA ASP A 325 3.88 -12.87 25.85
C ASP A 325 4.21 -13.68 24.58
N PRO A 326 3.76 -14.94 24.45
CA PRO A 326 4.16 -15.80 23.34
C PRO A 326 3.70 -15.31 21.97
N ARG A 327 2.75 -14.37 21.92
CA ARG A 327 2.24 -13.76 20.68
C ARG A 327 3.22 -12.77 20.06
N TRP A 328 4.35 -12.46 20.74
CA TRP A 328 5.36 -11.55 20.24
C TRP A 328 5.88 -11.98 18.86
N PHE A 329 6.07 -13.29 18.66
CA PHE A 329 6.62 -13.82 17.41
C PHE A 329 5.69 -13.52 16.22
N GLU A 330 4.39 -13.73 16.40
CA GLU A 330 3.40 -13.45 15.34
C GLU A 330 3.29 -11.94 15.05
N LEU A 331 3.31 -11.09 16.07
CA LEU A 331 3.30 -9.64 15.86
C LEU A 331 4.56 -9.18 15.12
N GLU A 332 5.73 -9.67 15.52
CA GLU A 332 7.00 -9.35 14.87
C GLU A 332 7.05 -9.87 13.43
N ARG A 333 6.55 -11.09 13.18
CA ARG A 333 6.41 -11.67 11.83
C ARG A 333 5.56 -10.76 10.94
N ARG A 334 4.40 -10.34 11.42
CA ARG A 334 3.53 -9.39 10.68
C ARG A 334 4.25 -8.09 10.38
N ILE A 335 4.99 -7.53 11.34
CA ILE A 335 5.74 -6.29 11.16
C ILE A 335 6.86 -6.44 10.12
N VAL A 336 7.68 -7.48 10.22
CA VAL A 336 8.80 -7.68 9.29
C VAL A 336 8.30 -7.95 7.88
N LEU A 337 7.34 -8.88 7.72
CA LEU A 337 6.82 -9.22 6.41
C LEU A 337 5.99 -8.10 5.78
N SER A 338 5.29 -7.29 6.59
CA SER A 338 4.62 -6.08 6.06
C SER A 338 5.62 -5.07 5.50
N GLN A 339 6.77 -4.86 6.15
CA GLN A 339 7.80 -3.98 5.59
C GLN A 339 8.31 -4.49 4.22
N TYR A 340 8.52 -5.81 4.11
CA TYR A 340 8.91 -6.42 2.84
C TYR A 340 7.83 -6.20 1.77
N LEU A 341 6.58 -6.54 2.08
CA LEU A 341 5.46 -6.44 1.13
C LEU A 341 5.21 -5.01 0.66
N GLU A 342 5.23 -4.04 1.58
CA GLU A 342 5.05 -2.63 1.20
C GLU A 342 6.22 -2.12 0.36
N ALA A 343 7.46 -2.53 0.67
CA ALA A 343 8.62 -2.17 -0.15
C ALA A 343 8.57 -2.78 -1.56
N VAL A 344 8.02 -3.99 -1.70
CA VAL A 344 7.90 -4.68 -3.00
C VAL A 344 6.76 -4.10 -3.85
N ASN A 345 5.66 -3.66 -3.22
CA ASN A 345 4.41 -3.36 -3.93
C ASN A 345 4.07 -1.86 -3.98
N SER A 346 4.53 -1.08 -2.98
CA SER A 346 3.99 0.26 -2.71
C SER A 346 5.02 1.38 -2.86
N ALA A 347 6.26 1.06 -3.23
CA ALA A 347 7.36 2.03 -3.31
C ALA A 347 7.69 2.47 -4.74
N GLY A 348 6.71 2.43 -5.63
CA GLY A 348 6.86 2.77 -7.05
C GLY A 348 6.42 4.19 -7.41
N SER A 349 6.24 4.42 -8.71
CA SER A 349 5.94 5.73 -9.29
C SER A 349 4.49 6.19 -9.10
N TYR A 350 3.60 5.30 -8.64
CA TYR A 350 2.18 5.57 -8.37
C TYR A 350 1.76 4.96 -7.04
N PRO A 351 0.69 5.48 -6.42
CA PRO A 351 0.06 4.79 -5.29
C PRO A 351 -0.32 3.37 -5.70
N PRO A 352 -0.16 2.38 -4.83
CA PRO A 352 -0.56 1.02 -5.15
C PRO A 352 -2.09 0.89 -5.19
N ALA A 353 -2.56 -0.11 -5.93
CA ALA A 353 -3.88 -0.68 -5.71
C ALA A 353 -3.95 -1.38 -4.35
N GLU A 354 -5.14 -1.72 -3.86
CA GLU A 354 -5.29 -2.36 -2.56
C GLU A 354 -4.61 -3.73 -2.46
N SER A 355 -4.49 -4.45 -3.58
CA SER A 355 -3.73 -5.70 -3.68
C SER A 355 -2.26 -5.52 -4.13
N GLY A 356 -1.81 -4.29 -4.28
CA GLY A 356 -0.49 -3.96 -4.80
C GLY A 356 -0.26 -4.48 -6.21
N LEU A 357 0.93 -5.02 -6.45
CA LEU A 357 1.33 -5.69 -7.69
C LEU A 357 1.21 -7.23 -7.60
N MET A 358 0.49 -7.75 -6.61
CA MET A 358 0.38 -9.19 -6.38
C MET A 358 -0.83 -9.80 -7.11
N SER A 359 -1.84 -9.03 -7.42
CA SER A 359 -2.99 -9.43 -8.22
C SER A 359 -3.64 -8.23 -8.90
N ILE A 360 -4.41 -8.45 -9.94
CA ILE A 360 -5.32 -7.45 -10.50
C ILE A 360 -6.62 -7.60 -9.72
N ASP A 361 -6.91 -6.66 -8.84
CA ASP A 361 -8.12 -6.71 -8.05
C ASP A 361 -9.37 -6.39 -8.88
N ARG A 362 -10.54 -6.61 -8.30
CA ARG A 362 -11.83 -6.41 -8.98
C ARG A 362 -12.15 -4.95 -9.37
N TRP A 363 -11.30 -4.01 -8.97
CA TRP A 363 -11.40 -2.59 -9.34
C TRP A 363 -10.41 -2.21 -10.45
N GLY A 364 -9.84 -3.21 -11.16
CA GLY A 364 -8.87 -3.00 -12.24
C GLY A 364 -7.54 -2.43 -11.77
N SER A 365 -7.26 -2.57 -10.48
CA SER A 365 -6.08 -1.99 -9.80
C SER A 365 -6.00 -0.46 -9.85
N HIS A 366 -7.15 0.24 -9.93
CA HIS A 366 -7.18 1.69 -9.79
C HIS A 366 -6.63 2.13 -8.43
N PHE A 367 -6.03 3.31 -8.39
CA PHE A 367 -5.59 3.93 -7.14
C PHE A 367 -6.80 4.44 -6.38
N HIS A 368 -7.04 3.90 -5.20
CA HIS A 368 -8.08 4.35 -4.30
C HIS A 368 -7.51 5.44 -3.40
N MET A 369 -7.82 6.73 -3.71
CA MET A 369 -7.19 7.87 -3.05
C MET A 369 -7.54 7.97 -1.57
N GLU A 370 -8.67 7.42 -1.13
CA GLU A 370 -8.99 7.29 0.28
C GLU A 370 -8.12 6.24 1.00
N MET A 371 -7.63 5.24 0.25
CA MET A 371 -6.79 4.16 0.80
C MET A 371 -5.29 4.49 0.75
N VAL A 372 -4.87 5.52 0.00
CA VAL A 372 -3.46 5.91 -0.13
C VAL A 372 -2.81 6.18 1.24
N TRP A 373 -3.57 6.70 2.22
CA TRP A 373 -3.05 6.90 3.56
C TRP A 373 -2.56 5.59 4.20
N TRP A 374 -3.30 4.51 4.05
CA TRP A 374 -2.97 3.19 4.61
C TRP A 374 -1.73 2.58 3.96
N HIS A 375 -1.49 2.86 2.68
CA HIS A 375 -0.31 2.37 1.96
C HIS A 375 0.95 3.22 2.19
N MET A 376 0.81 4.53 2.43
CA MET A 376 1.94 5.45 2.34
C MET A 376 2.39 6.05 3.66
N ALA A 377 1.47 6.33 4.59
CA ALA A 377 1.78 7.12 5.79
C ALA A 377 2.82 6.45 6.71
N HIS A 378 2.83 5.13 6.76
CA HIS A 378 3.78 4.38 7.58
C HIS A 378 5.25 4.60 7.18
N PHE A 379 5.57 4.86 5.90
CA PHE A 379 6.95 5.09 5.46
C PHE A 379 7.61 6.26 6.20
N ALA A 380 6.82 7.29 6.58
CA ALA A 380 7.31 8.40 7.40
C ALA A 380 7.80 7.91 8.76
N LEU A 381 7.01 7.11 9.47
CA LEU A 381 7.31 6.64 10.82
C LEU A 381 8.43 5.59 10.82
N TRP A 382 8.57 4.83 9.74
CA TRP A 382 9.64 3.85 9.55
C TRP A 382 10.94 4.45 9.01
N ASN A 383 11.02 5.80 8.91
CA ASN A 383 12.19 6.53 8.38
C ASN A 383 12.58 6.05 6.97
N ARG A 384 11.57 5.91 6.10
CA ARG A 384 11.65 5.44 4.71
C ARG A 384 10.92 6.36 3.73
N TRP A 385 10.82 7.64 4.06
CA TRP A 385 10.07 8.63 3.28
C TRP A 385 10.37 8.62 1.77
N PRO A 386 11.62 8.45 1.30
CA PRO A 386 11.90 8.40 -0.13
C PRO A 386 11.11 7.32 -0.89
N MET A 387 10.66 6.26 -0.22
CA MET A 387 9.85 5.20 -0.83
C MET A 387 8.39 5.63 -1.04
N ALA A 388 7.87 6.51 -0.20
CA ALA A 388 6.54 7.09 -0.39
C ALA A 388 6.55 8.28 -1.34
N GLU A 389 7.62 9.06 -1.38
CA GLU A 389 7.69 10.35 -2.05
C GLU A 389 7.36 10.27 -3.53
N GLN A 390 7.90 9.26 -4.23
CA GLN A 390 7.67 9.06 -5.65
C GLN A 390 6.19 8.77 -5.98
N ALA A 391 5.54 7.95 -5.16
CA ALA A 391 4.12 7.65 -5.31
C ALA A 391 3.24 8.87 -4.97
N LEU A 392 3.59 9.64 -3.92
CA LEU A 392 2.86 10.81 -3.47
C LEU A 392 2.95 12.00 -4.44
N ASP A 393 3.91 12.02 -5.36
CA ASP A 393 3.94 12.97 -6.48
C ASP A 393 2.69 12.87 -7.37
N CYS A 394 1.88 11.83 -7.21
CA CYS A 394 0.57 11.71 -7.85
C CYS A 394 -0.35 12.90 -7.53
N TYR A 395 -0.29 13.47 -6.33
CA TYR A 395 -1.09 14.65 -5.97
C TYR A 395 -0.72 15.84 -6.85
N GLN A 396 0.57 16.05 -7.15
CA GLN A 396 0.99 17.08 -8.08
C GLN A 396 0.51 16.79 -9.52
N ARG A 397 0.64 15.52 -9.96
CA ARG A 397 0.21 15.10 -11.32
C ARG A 397 -1.30 15.18 -11.48
N PHE A 398 -2.08 14.91 -10.44
CA PHE A 398 -3.53 14.91 -10.47
C PHE A 398 -4.16 16.28 -10.14
N THR A 399 -3.38 17.29 -9.79
CA THR A 399 -3.89 18.65 -9.54
C THR A 399 -4.79 19.19 -10.66
N PRO A 400 -4.47 19.04 -11.97
CA PRO A 400 -5.35 19.53 -13.03
C PRO A 400 -6.73 18.86 -13.03
N ILE A 401 -6.80 17.53 -12.81
CA ILE A 401 -8.07 16.81 -12.79
C ILE A 401 -8.86 17.10 -11.51
N ALA A 402 -8.17 17.28 -10.37
CA ALA A 402 -8.79 17.65 -9.11
C ALA A 402 -9.44 19.05 -9.18
N GLY A 403 -8.79 19.99 -9.85
CA GLY A 403 -9.35 21.33 -10.10
C GLY A 403 -10.54 21.30 -11.06
N GLN A 404 -10.48 20.48 -12.13
CA GLN A 404 -11.61 20.28 -13.03
C GLN A 404 -12.80 19.61 -12.30
N LEU A 405 -12.54 18.63 -11.45
CA LEU A 405 -13.58 17.96 -10.66
C LEU A 405 -14.25 18.96 -9.68
N ALA A 406 -13.47 19.75 -8.94
CA ALA A 406 -14.01 20.76 -8.06
C ALA A 406 -14.91 21.75 -8.83
N THR A 407 -14.44 22.26 -9.98
CA THR A 407 -15.21 23.17 -10.85
C THR A 407 -16.49 22.51 -11.37
N GLN A 408 -16.42 21.23 -11.80
CA GLN A 408 -17.59 20.46 -12.28
C GLN A 408 -18.64 20.28 -11.18
N LEU A 409 -18.18 20.06 -9.94
CA LEU A 409 -19.03 19.96 -8.75
C LEU A 409 -19.51 21.33 -8.24
N GLY A 410 -19.00 22.44 -8.78
CA GLY A 410 -19.38 23.81 -8.41
C GLY A 410 -18.65 24.34 -7.19
N TYR A 411 -17.49 23.78 -6.84
CA TYR A 411 -16.67 24.21 -5.71
C TYR A 411 -15.37 24.84 -6.16
N LYS A 412 -14.72 25.58 -5.25
CA LYS A 412 -13.37 26.13 -5.41
C LYS A 412 -12.32 25.06 -5.01
N GLY A 413 -11.07 25.30 -5.43
CA GLY A 413 -9.94 24.52 -4.97
C GLY A 413 -9.77 23.18 -5.68
N LEU A 414 -9.39 22.16 -4.94
CA LEU A 414 -9.05 20.83 -5.44
C LEU A 414 -9.92 19.78 -4.75
N ALA A 415 -10.76 19.07 -5.52
CA ALA A 415 -11.52 17.91 -5.07
C ALA A 415 -10.80 16.64 -5.52
N TRP A 416 -10.39 15.80 -4.60
CA TRP A 416 -9.65 14.60 -4.92
C TRP A 416 -10.58 13.45 -5.28
N PRO A 417 -10.32 12.71 -6.39
CA PRO A 417 -11.17 11.60 -6.79
C PRO A 417 -11.05 10.41 -5.81
N LYS A 418 -12.06 9.56 -5.74
CA LYS A 418 -11.99 8.32 -4.96
C LYS A 418 -11.07 7.29 -5.62
N ALA A 419 -11.38 6.92 -6.86
CA ALA A 419 -10.64 5.92 -7.63
C ALA A 419 -10.20 6.51 -8.96
N VAL A 420 -8.92 6.32 -9.31
CA VAL A 420 -8.31 7.00 -10.44
C VAL A 420 -7.24 6.14 -11.10
N GLY A 421 -7.13 6.22 -12.42
CA GLY A 421 -6.05 5.60 -13.19
C GLY A 421 -4.80 6.50 -13.27
N PRO A 422 -3.72 6.04 -13.92
CA PRO A 422 -2.42 6.70 -13.94
C PRO A 422 -2.43 8.09 -14.60
N GLU A 423 -3.40 8.34 -15.51
CA GLU A 423 -3.58 9.64 -16.18
C GLU A 423 -4.49 10.60 -15.39
N GLY A 424 -4.91 10.23 -14.17
CA GLY A 424 -5.87 10.98 -13.38
C GLY A 424 -7.33 10.77 -13.77
N ARG A 425 -7.63 9.92 -14.76
CA ARG A 425 -9.01 9.63 -15.17
C ARG A 425 -9.75 8.91 -14.07
N ILE A 426 -10.88 9.49 -13.66
CA ILE A 426 -11.69 8.97 -12.57
C ILE A 426 -12.42 7.71 -13.01
N MET A 427 -12.37 6.66 -12.20
CA MET A 427 -13.27 5.52 -12.28
C MET A 427 -14.60 5.89 -11.63
N PRO A 428 -15.74 5.88 -12.33
CA PRO A 428 -17.03 6.22 -11.73
C PRO A 428 -17.39 5.29 -10.56
N TRP A 429 -17.76 5.89 -9.44
CA TRP A 429 -18.17 5.18 -8.24
C TRP A 429 -19.33 5.92 -7.58
N LEU A 430 -20.39 5.21 -7.21
CA LEU A 430 -21.57 5.83 -6.61
C LEU A 430 -21.21 6.49 -5.27
N GLY A 431 -21.46 7.78 -5.14
CA GLY A 431 -21.20 8.55 -3.94
C GLY A 431 -19.73 8.93 -3.72
N ALA A 432 -18.85 8.69 -4.68
CA ALA A 432 -17.42 9.00 -4.56
C ALA A 432 -17.14 10.47 -4.22
N GLU A 433 -17.96 11.36 -4.72
CA GLU A 433 -17.81 12.81 -4.58
C GLU A 433 -18.18 13.31 -3.18
N VAL A 434 -18.98 12.53 -2.46
CA VAL A 434 -19.38 12.84 -1.07
C VAL A 434 -18.69 11.94 -0.05
N LEU A 435 -17.72 11.12 -0.48
CA LEU A 435 -16.80 10.39 0.37
C LEU A 435 -15.65 11.32 0.74
N LEU A 436 -15.81 12.08 1.82
CA LEU A 436 -15.00 13.27 2.09
C LEU A 436 -13.66 12.97 2.78
N TRP A 437 -13.53 11.89 3.52
CA TRP A 437 -12.36 11.63 4.35
C TRP A 437 -11.03 11.51 3.56
N LYS A 438 -11.08 11.36 2.24
CA LYS A 438 -9.91 11.38 1.36
C LYS A 438 -9.37 12.80 1.11
N GLU A 439 -10.20 13.83 1.27
CA GLU A 439 -9.84 15.20 0.91
C GLU A 439 -8.68 15.75 1.76
N PRO A 440 -8.64 15.57 3.10
CA PRO A 440 -7.51 16.06 3.88
C PRO A 440 -6.21 15.25 3.77
N HIS A 441 -6.20 14.09 3.08
CA HIS A 441 -5.01 13.22 2.99
C HIS A 441 -3.76 13.94 2.48
N PRO A 442 -3.80 14.75 1.38
CA PRO A 442 -2.59 15.44 0.93
C PRO A 442 -2.05 16.46 1.94
N ILE A 443 -2.92 17.09 2.75
CA ILE A 443 -2.48 17.94 3.88
C ILE A 443 -1.78 17.09 4.95
N PHE A 444 -2.27 15.87 5.20
CA PHE A 444 -1.64 14.93 6.13
C PHE A 444 -0.23 14.52 5.65
N PHE A 445 -0.09 14.19 4.37
CA PHE A 445 1.22 13.85 3.79
C PHE A 445 2.18 15.04 3.77
N ALA A 446 1.68 16.24 3.47
CA ALA A 446 2.46 17.47 3.55
C ALA A 446 3.01 17.70 4.98
N GLU A 447 2.18 17.49 6.00
CA GLU A 447 2.60 17.60 7.40
C GLU A 447 3.63 16.52 7.77
N LEU A 448 3.47 15.26 7.34
CA LEU A 448 4.46 14.21 7.54
C LEU A 448 5.81 14.55 6.88
N ASP A 449 5.80 15.03 5.64
CA ASP A 449 7.01 15.44 4.94
C ASP A 449 7.70 16.59 5.67
N TYR A 450 6.95 17.61 6.08
CA TYR A 450 7.50 18.76 6.80
C TYR A 450 8.08 18.39 8.17
N ARG A 451 7.45 17.44 8.89
CA ARG A 451 8.00 16.96 10.18
C ARG A 451 9.35 16.25 9.99
N LEU A 452 9.53 15.57 8.88
CA LEU A 452 10.80 14.90 8.54
C LEU A 452 11.82 15.88 7.96
N HIS A 453 11.37 16.85 7.16
CA HIS A 453 12.18 17.79 6.42
C HIS A 453 11.63 19.23 6.59
N PRO A 454 11.85 19.88 7.77
CA PRO A 454 11.28 21.18 8.08
C PRO A 454 12.03 22.31 7.31
N THR A 455 11.86 22.33 5.99
CA THR A 455 12.55 23.29 5.12
C THR A 455 11.55 24.14 4.34
N ARG A 456 12.01 25.30 3.84
CA ARG A 456 11.22 26.12 2.93
C ARG A 456 10.93 25.39 1.61
N ALA A 457 11.82 24.54 1.14
CA ALA A 457 11.61 23.74 -0.05
C ALA A 457 10.43 22.78 0.10
N THR A 458 10.32 22.11 1.25
CA THR A 458 9.18 21.24 1.58
C THR A 458 7.87 22.04 1.60
N LEU A 459 7.87 23.22 2.22
CA LEU A 459 6.69 24.09 2.22
C LEU A 459 6.28 24.46 0.78
N GLN A 460 7.23 24.85 -0.06
CA GLN A 460 6.96 25.22 -1.45
C GLN A 460 6.50 24.04 -2.32
N LYS A 461 7.04 22.84 -2.08
CA LYS A 461 6.64 21.62 -2.78
C LYS A 461 5.13 21.33 -2.64
N TRP A 462 4.60 21.50 -1.43
CA TRP A 462 3.22 21.16 -1.10
C TRP A 462 2.25 22.35 -1.13
N ASP A 463 2.74 23.58 -1.30
CA ASP A 463 1.96 24.83 -1.12
C ASP A 463 0.66 24.84 -1.93
N SER A 464 0.74 24.65 -3.25
CA SER A 464 -0.44 24.66 -4.13
C SER A 464 -1.45 23.54 -3.83
N ILE A 465 -0.95 22.40 -3.37
CA ILE A 465 -1.79 21.24 -3.00
C ILE A 465 -2.53 21.55 -1.70
N VAL A 466 -1.81 22.03 -0.67
CA VAL A 466 -2.39 22.41 0.62
C VAL A 466 -3.41 23.54 0.47
N GLU A 467 -3.04 24.61 -0.25
CA GLU A 467 -3.90 25.76 -0.52
C GLU A 467 -5.17 25.36 -1.27
N GLY A 468 -5.02 24.60 -2.36
CA GLY A 468 -6.16 24.15 -3.18
C GLY A 468 -7.07 23.19 -2.44
N THR A 469 -6.51 22.25 -1.67
CA THR A 469 -7.29 21.32 -0.83
C THR A 469 -8.05 22.07 0.25
N ALA A 470 -7.40 22.98 0.98
CA ALA A 470 -8.04 23.76 2.04
C ALA A 470 -9.14 24.70 1.47
N SER A 471 -8.93 25.25 0.27
CA SER A 471 -9.94 26.06 -0.42
C SER A 471 -11.20 25.24 -0.73
N TYR A 472 -11.05 23.99 -1.19
CA TYR A 472 -12.19 23.09 -1.36
C TYR A 472 -12.87 22.75 -0.02
N MET A 473 -12.07 22.42 0.99
CA MET A 473 -12.56 22.09 2.32
C MET A 473 -13.31 23.28 2.99
N ALA A 474 -12.98 24.52 2.67
CA ALA A 474 -13.68 25.68 3.18
C ALA A 474 -14.93 26.04 2.37
N ASP A 475 -14.97 25.67 1.09
CA ASP A 475 -16.09 26.00 0.18
C ASP A 475 -17.19 24.91 0.20
N TYR A 476 -16.84 23.68 0.60
CA TYR A 476 -17.78 22.53 0.61
C TYR A 476 -18.89 22.63 1.65
N PRO A 477 -18.64 23.01 2.94
CA PRO A 477 -19.63 22.99 3.99
C PRO A 477 -20.77 23.99 3.75
N VAL A 478 -22.00 23.55 4.06
CA VAL A 478 -23.19 24.37 3.94
C VAL A 478 -23.44 25.12 5.25
N ARG A 479 -23.52 26.45 5.18
CA ARG A 479 -23.83 27.29 6.35
C ARG A 479 -25.33 27.33 6.62
N ASP A 480 -25.73 27.05 7.86
CA ASP A 480 -27.07 27.34 8.34
C ASP A 480 -27.15 28.83 8.75
N ASP A 481 -27.91 29.62 8.03
CA ASP A 481 -28.03 31.06 8.25
C ASP A 481 -28.67 31.42 9.61
N LYS A 482 -29.38 30.52 10.25
CA LYS A 482 -30.03 30.75 11.54
C LYS A 482 -29.07 30.56 12.70
N THR A 483 -28.21 29.53 12.61
CA THR A 483 -27.33 29.15 13.71
C THR A 483 -25.89 29.62 13.45
N GLY A 484 -25.52 29.92 12.20
CA GLY A 484 -24.16 30.21 11.77
C GLY A 484 -23.26 28.99 11.68
N ILE A 485 -23.80 27.80 11.91
CA ILE A 485 -23.06 26.52 11.89
C ILE A 485 -22.82 26.09 10.44
N PHE A 486 -21.64 25.57 10.16
CA PHE A 486 -21.27 24.93 8.89
C PHE A 486 -21.44 23.41 9.01
N HIS A 487 -22.20 22.83 8.10
CA HIS A 487 -22.50 21.40 8.04
C HIS A 487 -21.79 20.75 6.87
N LEU A 488 -21.18 19.56 7.07
CA LEU A 488 -20.78 18.67 6.00
C LEU A 488 -22.04 17.91 5.52
N ASP A 489 -22.67 18.41 4.46
CA ASP A 489 -23.91 17.86 3.92
C ASP A 489 -23.95 18.02 2.38
N PRO A 490 -24.07 16.91 1.63
CA PRO A 490 -24.08 15.49 2.05
C PRO A 490 -22.69 14.93 2.36
N VAL A 491 -22.62 13.83 3.12
CA VAL A 491 -21.39 13.09 3.38
C VAL A 491 -21.64 11.58 3.40
N MET A 492 -20.76 10.82 2.79
CA MET A 492 -20.68 9.37 2.88
C MET A 492 -19.54 9.03 3.84
N PRO A 493 -19.77 8.28 4.93
CA PRO A 493 -18.71 7.88 5.84
C PRO A 493 -17.72 6.90 5.18
N PRO A 494 -16.55 6.66 5.78
CA PRO A 494 -15.60 5.64 5.31
C PRO A 494 -16.21 4.25 5.08
N SER A 495 -17.24 3.88 5.82
CA SER A 495 -17.99 2.62 5.63
C SER A 495 -18.74 2.52 4.29
N GLU A 496 -18.88 3.62 3.54
CA GLU A 496 -19.62 3.69 2.25
C GLU A 496 -21.10 3.20 2.34
N ARG A 497 -21.70 3.25 3.53
CA ARG A 497 -23.04 2.71 3.83
C ARG A 497 -24.07 3.79 4.07
N GLY A 498 -24.42 4.47 3.02
CA GLY A 498 -25.42 5.51 3.00
C GLY A 498 -24.86 6.91 3.10
N ILE A 499 -25.65 7.86 2.64
CA ILE A 499 -25.32 9.28 2.64
C ILE A 499 -26.08 9.93 3.78
N THR A 500 -25.39 10.74 4.57
CA THR A 500 -25.89 11.47 5.73
C THR A 500 -25.26 12.86 5.76
N ARG A 501 -25.18 13.47 6.93
CA ARG A 501 -24.47 14.72 7.18
C ARG A 501 -23.63 14.59 8.45
N ASP A 502 -22.61 15.43 8.56
CA ASP A 502 -21.87 15.66 9.80
C ASP A 502 -21.34 14.37 10.45
N THR A 503 -20.74 13.48 9.67
CA THR A 503 -20.11 12.27 10.21
C THR A 503 -18.96 12.64 11.13
N VAL A 504 -18.85 11.92 12.23
CA VAL A 504 -17.93 12.25 13.34
C VAL A 504 -16.48 12.33 12.90
N PHE A 505 -16.04 11.37 12.06
CA PHE A 505 -14.66 11.31 11.59
C PHE A 505 -14.35 12.43 10.59
N ASP A 506 -15.25 12.65 9.63
CA ASP A 506 -15.06 13.71 8.63
C ASP A 506 -15.02 15.10 9.29
N LEU A 507 -15.91 15.39 10.25
CA LEU A 507 -15.86 16.65 11.00
C LEU A 507 -14.53 16.85 11.75
N ALA A 508 -14.00 15.81 12.39
CA ALA A 508 -12.71 15.89 13.08
C ALA A 508 -11.56 16.10 12.09
N TYR A 509 -11.56 15.36 10.97
CA TYR A 509 -10.51 15.44 9.97
C TYR A 509 -10.55 16.80 9.22
N TRP A 510 -11.74 17.34 8.98
CA TRP A 510 -11.93 18.68 8.42
C TRP A 510 -11.31 19.77 9.31
N ARG A 511 -11.59 19.74 10.61
CA ARG A 511 -10.98 20.65 11.57
C ARG A 511 -9.47 20.57 11.58
N TRP A 512 -8.96 19.34 11.63
CA TRP A 512 -7.52 19.10 11.63
C TRP A 512 -6.87 19.60 10.34
N GLY A 513 -7.47 19.30 9.20
CA GLY A 513 -6.95 19.68 7.88
C GLY A 513 -6.89 21.21 7.70
N LEU A 514 -7.99 21.94 8.02
CA LEU A 514 -8.02 23.40 7.94
C LEU A 514 -7.04 24.05 8.93
N ASP A 515 -6.93 23.51 10.16
CA ASP A 515 -5.95 24.02 11.14
C ASP A 515 -4.51 23.82 10.66
N THR A 516 -4.20 22.67 10.07
CA THR A 516 -2.88 22.36 9.52
C THR A 516 -2.57 23.23 8.30
N ALA A 517 -3.54 23.48 7.42
CA ALA A 517 -3.40 24.39 6.29
C ALA A 517 -3.12 25.84 6.75
N GLN A 518 -3.77 26.29 7.81
CA GLN A 518 -3.47 27.60 8.41
C GLN A 518 -2.05 27.67 8.97
N LYS A 519 -1.59 26.63 9.68
CA LYS A 519 -0.19 26.52 10.14
C LYS A 519 0.79 26.51 8.96
N TRP A 520 0.37 25.92 7.82
CA TRP A 520 1.17 25.94 6.59
C TRP A 520 1.39 27.38 6.08
N ARG A 521 0.32 28.20 6.03
CA ARG A 521 0.40 29.60 5.67
C ARG A 521 1.33 30.38 6.62
N GLU A 522 1.19 30.18 7.93
CA GLU A 522 2.03 30.79 8.95
C GLU A 522 3.52 30.43 8.76
N ARG A 523 3.83 29.16 8.49
CA ARG A 523 5.20 28.69 8.18
C ARG A 523 5.79 29.33 6.93
N LEU A 524 4.94 29.66 5.96
CA LEU A 524 5.33 30.40 4.74
C LEU A 524 5.48 31.91 4.97
N GLY A 525 5.05 32.42 6.12
CA GLY A 525 5.01 33.86 6.43
C GLY A 525 3.79 34.56 5.86
N LEU A 526 2.75 33.80 5.50
CA LEU A 526 1.48 34.34 5.00
C LEU A 526 0.49 34.56 6.14
N PRO A 527 -0.43 35.55 6.03
CA PRO A 527 -1.52 35.67 7.01
C PRO A 527 -2.45 34.47 6.94
N ARG A 528 -3.09 34.15 8.07
CA ARG A 528 -4.18 33.18 8.10
C ARG A 528 -5.31 33.60 7.17
N ASP A 529 -5.97 32.64 6.55
CA ASP A 529 -7.17 32.89 5.76
C ASP A 529 -8.38 33.02 6.70
N PRO A 530 -9.09 34.17 6.70
CA PRO A 530 -10.19 34.39 7.63
C PRO A 530 -11.40 33.47 7.34
N HIS A 531 -11.62 33.05 6.10
CA HIS A 531 -12.72 32.17 5.76
C HIS A 531 -12.46 30.73 6.26
N TRP A 532 -11.22 30.25 6.10
CA TRP A 532 -10.85 28.92 6.65
C TRP A 532 -10.96 28.88 8.17
N ASP A 533 -10.62 29.98 8.85
CA ASP A 533 -10.79 30.09 10.30
C ASP A 533 -12.26 30.15 10.70
N ASP A 534 -13.11 30.86 9.96
CA ASP A 534 -14.54 30.94 10.19
C ASP A 534 -15.19 29.53 10.04
N VAL A 535 -14.95 28.85 8.94
CA VAL A 535 -15.45 27.50 8.71
C VAL A 535 -14.96 26.55 9.80
N ARG A 536 -13.66 26.52 10.09
CA ARG A 536 -13.07 25.65 11.12
C ARG A 536 -13.67 25.87 12.50
N ALA A 537 -13.91 27.12 12.87
CA ALA A 537 -14.44 27.49 14.19
C ALA A 537 -15.93 27.15 14.36
N HIS A 538 -16.68 27.20 13.27
CA HIS A 538 -18.15 27.05 13.30
C HIS A 538 -18.64 25.75 12.63
N LEU A 539 -17.75 24.77 12.33
CA LEU A 539 -18.20 23.42 11.94
C LEU A 539 -19.13 22.82 13.00
N ALA A 540 -20.09 22.02 12.56
CA ALA A 540 -21.03 21.34 13.44
C ALA A 540 -20.28 20.55 14.55
N PRO A 541 -20.80 20.49 15.79
CA PRO A 541 -20.17 19.72 16.85
C PRO A 541 -20.12 18.23 16.49
N LEU A 542 -19.16 17.49 17.04
CA LEU A 542 -19.08 16.06 16.84
C LEU A 542 -20.33 15.37 17.42
N PRO A 543 -21.02 14.50 16.66
CA PRO A 543 -22.22 13.84 17.12
C PRO A 543 -21.92 12.88 18.28
N GLU A 544 -22.69 13.03 19.37
CA GLU A 544 -22.52 12.28 20.60
C GLU A 544 -23.88 11.80 21.12
N ASN A 545 -23.92 10.62 21.71
CA ASN A 545 -25.09 10.08 22.40
C ASN A 545 -24.65 9.29 23.64
N GLY A 546 -25.17 9.70 24.81
CA GLY A 546 -24.90 8.99 26.07
C GLY A 546 -23.39 8.97 26.47
N GLY A 547 -22.63 9.99 26.15
CA GLY A 547 -21.23 10.15 26.52
C GLY A 547 -20.25 9.39 25.63
N VAL A 548 -20.67 8.94 24.46
CA VAL A 548 -19.84 8.33 23.40
C VAL A 548 -20.16 8.95 22.04
N TYR A 549 -19.19 9.03 21.16
CA TYR A 549 -19.42 9.46 19.79
C TYR A 549 -20.30 8.47 19.05
N VAL A 550 -21.11 8.97 18.11
CA VAL A 550 -21.90 8.20 17.15
C VAL A 550 -21.49 8.56 15.73
N LEU A 551 -21.80 7.70 14.76
CA LEU A 551 -21.34 7.88 13.37
C LEU A 551 -21.83 9.20 12.75
N ALA A 552 -23.09 9.57 12.99
CA ALA A 552 -23.70 10.78 12.46
C ALA A 552 -24.89 11.22 13.34
N PRO A 553 -25.34 12.49 13.26
CA PRO A 553 -26.50 12.96 14.00
C PRO A 553 -27.80 12.19 13.71
N ASP A 554 -27.95 11.72 12.47
CA ASP A 554 -29.12 10.94 12.04
C ASP A 554 -29.00 9.44 12.39
N TRP A 555 -27.87 9.00 12.98
CA TRP A 555 -27.55 7.60 13.25
C TRP A 555 -27.28 7.34 14.74
N MET A 556 -28.22 7.80 15.59
CA MET A 556 -28.13 7.61 17.05
C MET A 556 -28.18 6.12 17.47
N ASP A 557 -28.59 5.25 16.55
CA ASP A 557 -28.62 3.79 16.69
C ASP A 557 -27.28 3.10 16.30
N THR A 558 -26.19 3.87 16.22
CA THR A 558 -24.84 3.42 15.80
C THR A 558 -24.44 2.07 16.38
N TYR A 559 -24.60 1.88 17.70
CA TYR A 559 -24.11 0.70 18.41
C TYR A 559 -25.07 -0.49 18.40
N THR A 560 -26.28 -0.34 17.84
CA THR A 560 -27.28 -1.41 17.73
C THR A 560 -27.50 -1.86 16.30
N ASN A 561 -27.62 -0.94 15.36
CA ASN A 561 -27.98 -1.26 13.98
C ASN A 561 -26.85 -0.99 12.98
N ARG A 562 -25.77 -0.27 13.39
CA ARG A 562 -24.67 0.13 12.51
C ARG A 562 -23.28 -0.29 13.03
N ALA A 563 -23.22 -1.13 14.06
CA ALA A 563 -21.97 -1.59 14.67
C ALA A 563 -21.30 -2.70 13.82
N TRP A 564 -21.03 -2.39 12.57
CA TRP A 564 -20.40 -3.29 11.61
C TRP A 564 -19.68 -2.50 10.49
N GLU A 565 -18.79 -3.14 9.74
CA GLU A 565 -17.83 -2.51 8.83
C GLU A 565 -16.86 -1.56 9.55
N HIS A 566 -16.51 -0.43 8.94
CA HIS A 566 -15.47 0.44 9.48
C HIS A 566 -15.95 1.18 10.74
N PRO A 567 -15.22 1.03 11.87
CA PRO A 567 -15.51 1.77 13.10
C PRO A 567 -14.89 3.18 13.04
N ASP A 568 -15.24 3.98 12.03
CA ASP A 568 -14.62 5.27 11.69
C ASP A 568 -14.58 6.29 12.82
N LEU A 569 -15.57 6.23 13.73
CA LEU A 569 -15.62 7.07 14.93
C LEU A 569 -14.39 6.95 15.85
N VAL A 570 -13.61 5.86 15.79
CA VAL A 570 -12.36 5.76 16.58
C VAL A 570 -11.22 6.58 15.99
N GLY A 571 -11.30 6.91 14.69
CA GLY A 571 -10.28 7.68 13.99
C GLY A 571 -10.08 9.10 14.51
N VAL A 572 -11.08 9.68 15.18
CA VAL A 572 -11.05 11.06 15.72
C VAL A 572 -9.92 11.30 16.71
N LEU A 573 -9.46 10.25 17.41
CA LEU A 573 -8.28 10.29 18.29
C LEU A 573 -7.55 8.94 18.21
N GLY A 574 -6.92 8.69 17.10
CA GLY A 574 -6.21 7.46 16.78
C GLY A 574 -5.33 7.70 15.56
N MET A 575 -5.91 7.62 14.38
CA MET A 575 -5.29 8.11 13.14
C MET A 575 -5.02 9.61 13.23
N LEU A 576 -6.04 10.38 13.63
CA LEU A 576 -5.86 11.81 13.85
C LEU A 576 -5.17 12.08 15.20
N PRO A 577 -4.27 13.07 15.27
CA PRO A 577 -3.75 13.59 16.52
C PRO A 577 -4.85 14.35 17.30
N PRO A 578 -4.57 14.78 18.53
CA PRO A 578 -5.49 15.63 19.29
C PRO A 578 -5.94 16.84 18.46
N THR A 579 -7.25 16.95 18.26
CA THR A 579 -7.86 17.95 17.38
C THR A 579 -8.88 18.76 18.17
N ASN A 580 -8.98 20.05 17.91
CA ASN A 580 -9.97 20.91 18.56
C ASN A 580 -11.38 20.39 18.32
N GLY A 581 -12.20 20.32 19.37
CA GLY A 581 -13.56 19.77 19.34
C GLY A 581 -13.64 18.26 19.61
N VAL A 582 -12.51 17.56 19.73
CA VAL A 582 -12.47 16.15 20.16
C VAL A 582 -12.22 16.09 21.67
N ASP A 583 -13.16 15.52 22.44
CA ASP A 583 -12.97 15.27 23.87
C ASP A 583 -12.28 13.91 24.08
N PRO A 584 -11.06 13.88 24.69
CA PRO A 584 -10.33 12.63 24.89
C PRO A 584 -11.08 11.61 25.78
N ALA A 585 -11.85 12.06 26.76
CA ALA A 585 -12.60 11.16 27.63
C ALA A 585 -13.79 10.51 26.88
N THR A 586 -14.47 11.25 26.03
CA THR A 586 -15.51 10.72 25.13
C THR A 586 -14.92 9.76 24.13
N ALA A 587 -13.74 10.09 23.52
CA ALA A 587 -13.03 9.20 22.63
C ALA A 587 -12.63 7.88 23.31
N GLN A 588 -12.13 7.93 24.56
CA GLN A 588 -11.81 6.73 25.34
C GLN A 588 -13.03 5.84 25.58
N ARG A 589 -14.16 6.43 26.02
CA ARG A 589 -15.42 5.68 26.21
C ARG A 589 -15.92 5.10 24.89
N THR A 590 -15.75 5.83 23.79
CA THR A 590 -16.10 5.38 22.44
C THR A 590 -15.31 4.16 22.02
N VAL A 591 -13.98 4.18 22.20
CA VAL A 591 -13.10 3.03 21.93
C VAL A 591 -13.57 1.78 22.70
N LEU A 592 -13.85 1.91 23.99
CA LEU A 592 -14.35 0.78 24.80
C LEU A 592 -15.71 0.29 24.32
N LYS A 593 -16.62 1.20 23.96
CA LYS A 593 -17.95 0.85 23.46
C LYS A 593 -17.87 0.12 22.12
N VAL A 594 -17.05 0.61 21.19
CA VAL A 594 -16.78 -0.04 19.89
C VAL A 594 -16.23 -1.45 20.12
N TRP A 595 -15.22 -1.60 20.98
CA TRP A 595 -14.65 -2.91 21.29
C TRP A 595 -15.68 -3.93 21.75
N GLN A 596 -16.65 -3.51 22.57
CA GLN A 596 -17.68 -4.36 23.15
C GLN A 596 -18.83 -4.70 22.21
N THR A 597 -19.14 -3.82 21.25
CA THR A 597 -20.40 -3.92 20.47
C THR A 597 -20.18 -4.19 18.98
N TRP A 598 -18.98 -3.92 18.45
CA TRP A 598 -18.74 -4.00 17.01
C TRP A 598 -18.68 -5.43 16.50
N ASN A 599 -19.22 -5.68 15.31
CA ASN A 599 -19.12 -6.97 14.63
C ASN A 599 -17.82 -7.07 13.84
N TRP A 600 -16.77 -7.54 14.49
CA TRP A 600 -15.41 -7.62 13.96
C TRP A 600 -15.25 -8.55 12.75
N ASP A 601 -16.15 -9.50 12.53
CA ASP A 601 -16.12 -10.39 11.37
C ASP A 601 -16.65 -9.72 10.08
N ARG A 602 -17.24 -8.53 10.22
CA ARG A 602 -17.68 -7.69 9.12
C ARG A 602 -16.81 -6.45 8.91
N CYS A 603 -15.70 -6.35 9.64
CA CYS A 603 -14.68 -5.32 9.47
C CYS A 603 -13.79 -5.62 8.25
N TRP A 604 -12.81 -4.74 8.00
CA TRP A 604 -11.76 -4.93 7.02
C TRP A 604 -10.39 -4.95 7.71
N GLY A 605 -9.34 -5.38 6.99
CA GLY A 605 -8.03 -5.58 7.59
C GLY A 605 -7.41 -4.35 8.23
N TRP A 606 -7.66 -3.17 7.71
CA TRP A 606 -7.14 -1.90 8.23
C TRP A 606 -7.92 -1.34 9.44
N ASP A 607 -9.10 -1.86 9.74
CA ASP A 607 -9.87 -1.44 10.91
C ASP A 607 -9.19 -1.80 12.23
N PHE A 608 -8.49 -2.93 12.25
CA PHE A 608 -7.78 -3.39 13.45
C PHE A 608 -6.63 -2.45 13.84
N PRO A 609 -5.69 -2.09 12.96
CA PRO A 609 -4.68 -1.09 13.30
C PRO A 609 -5.30 0.30 13.56
N TRP A 610 -6.38 0.69 12.88
CA TRP A 610 -7.09 1.94 13.16
C TRP A 610 -7.58 2.00 14.61
N MET A 611 -8.28 0.95 15.03
CA MET A 611 -8.76 0.80 16.40
C MET A 611 -7.61 0.71 17.42
N ALA A 612 -6.50 0.02 17.07
CA ALA A 612 -5.34 -0.11 17.95
C ALA A 612 -4.65 1.25 18.21
N MET A 613 -4.54 2.10 17.20
CA MET A 613 -4.04 3.47 17.34
C MET A 613 -4.91 4.27 18.33
N ALA A 614 -6.22 4.16 18.20
CA ALA A 614 -7.16 4.83 19.11
C ALA A 614 -7.05 4.31 20.54
N ALA A 615 -6.97 2.99 20.72
CA ALA A 615 -6.77 2.39 22.04
C ALA A 615 -5.44 2.86 22.67
N ALA A 616 -4.35 2.93 21.91
CA ALA A 616 -3.06 3.40 22.40
C ALA A 616 -3.12 4.88 22.84
N ARG A 617 -3.66 5.77 21.99
CA ARG A 617 -3.77 7.20 22.30
C ARG A 617 -4.70 7.49 23.48
N THR A 618 -5.72 6.67 23.69
CA THR A 618 -6.65 6.81 24.81
C THR A 618 -6.19 6.09 26.08
N GLY A 619 -4.91 5.68 26.15
CA GLY A 619 -4.31 5.12 27.35
C GLY A 619 -4.67 3.65 27.63
N GLN A 620 -4.99 2.88 26.58
CA GLN A 620 -5.40 1.48 26.67
C GLN A 620 -4.45 0.54 25.90
N PRO A 621 -3.14 0.51 26.24
CA PRO A 621 -2.14 -0.22 25.46
C PRO A 621 -2.35 -1.75 25.47
N LYS A 622 -2.94 -2.33 26.51
CA LYS A 622 -3.31 -3.76 26.53
C LYS A 622 -4.37 -4.05 25.47
N LEU A 623 -5.39 -3.20 25.40
CA LEU A 623 -6.43 -3.32 24.39
C LEU A 623 -5.86 -3.16 22.97
N ALA A 624 -4.91 -2.24 22.76
CA ALA A 624 -4.26 -2.07 21.46
C ALA A 624 -3.59 -3.37 20.96
N ILE A 625 -2.89 -4.09 21.83
CA ILE A 625 -2.31 -5.41 21.52
C ILE A 625 -3.39 -6.46 21.23
N GLU A 626 -4.43 -6.52 22.07
CA GLU A 626 -5.53 -7.47 21.87
C GLU A 626 -6.23 -7.26 20.51
N ILE A 627 -6.36 -6.00 20.09
CA ILE A 627 -6.94 -5.65 18.79
C ILE A 627 -6.03 -6.10 17.65
N LEU A 628 -4.73 -5.76 17.70
CA LEU A 628 -3.78 -6.14 16.64
C LEU A 628 -3.67 -7.66 16.46
N LEU A 629 -3.84 -8.41 17.54
CA LEU A 629 -3.71 -9.88 17.55
C LEU A 629 -5.07 -10.60 17.65
N ARG A 630 -6.18 -9.87 17.47
CA ARG A 630 -7.52 -10.49 17.53
C ARG A 630 -7.65 -11.59 16.47
N GLY A 631 -8.12 -12.75 16.91
CA GLY A 631 -8.49 -13.83 16.01
C GLY A 631 -9.80 -13.52 15.29
N SER A 632 -9.71 -13.02 14.07
CA SER A 632 -10.84 -12.76 13.14
C SER A 632 -10.40 -13.10 11.74
N LEU A 633 -11.29 -13.57 10.87
CA LEU A 633 -11.02 -13.81 9.45
C LEU A 633 -10.55 -12.53 8.74
N LYS A 634 -10.92 -11.37 9.26
CA LYS A 634 -10.55 -10.05 8.73
C LYS A 634 -9.20 -9.54 9.22
N ASN A 635 -8.61 -10.20 10.24
CA ASN A 635 -7.31 -9.85 10.81
C ASN A 635 -6.27 -10.96 10.64
N GLN A 636 -6.41 -11.77 9.61
CA GLN A 636 -5.45 -12.82 9.28
C GLN A 636 -4.36 -12.28 8.37
N TYR A 637 -3.17 -12.85 8.54
CA TYR A 637 -1.99 -12.62 7.71
C TYR A 637 -1.51 -13.97 7.22
N ASP A 638 -1.49 -14.16 5.91
CA ASP A 638 -1.12 -15.42 5.28
C ASP A 638 0.37 -15.78 5.47
N THR A 639 0.82 -16.86 4.86
CA THR A 639 2.22 -17.32 4.94
C THR A 639 3.20 -16.27 4.42
N ARG A 640 2.81 -15.43 3.45
CA ARG A 640 3.61 -14.30 2.93
C ARG A 640 3.66 -13.11 3.89
N GLY A 641 2.81 -13.08 4.89
CA GLY A 641 2.58 -11.93 5.75
C GLY A 641 1.58 -10.92 5.17
N ALA A 642 0.88 -11.25 4.09
CA ALA A 642 -0.15 -10.38 3.52
C ALA A 642 -1.44 -10.48 4.32
N ASN A 643 -2.03 -9.34 4.66
CA ASN A 643 -3.36 -9.29 5.25
C ASN A 643 -4.40 -9.81 4.26
N THR A 644 -5.40 -10.54 4.76
CA THR A 644 -6.47 -11.17 3.96
C THR A 644 -7.85 -10.59 4.28
N GLY A 645 -7.90 -9.47 4.95
CA GLY A 645 -9.11 -8.86 5.49
C GLY A 645 -9.95 -8.03 4.51
N GLY A 646 -9.67 -8.08 3.22
CA GLY A 646 -10.38 -7.37 2.17
C GLY A 646 -10.27 -8.09 0.83
N ALA A 647 -9.78 -7.46 -0.21
CA ALA A 647 -9.19 -8.14 -1.36
C ALA A 647 -8.07 -9.06 -0.87
N ASN A 648 -7.73 -10.11 -1.61
CA ASN A 648 -6.66 -11.03 -1.18
C ASN A 648 -5.54 -11.05 -2.25
N PRO A 649 -4.37 -10.48 -1.95
CA PRO A 649 -3.91 -9.85 -0.70
C PRO A 649 -4.55 -8.47 -0.43
N TYR A 650 -4.43 -7.96 0.80
CA TYR A 650 -5.02 -6.69 1.22
C TYR A 650 -4.02 -5.80 1.95
N LEU A 651 -3.20 -5.08 1.20
CA LEU A 651 -2.07 -4.30 1.72
C LEU A 651 -2.44 -3.10 2.62
N PRO A 652 -3.63 -2.45 2.52
CA PRO A 652 -4.03 -1.46 3.51
C PRO A 652 -3.96 -1.94 4.96
N GLY A 653 -4.20 -3.24 5.19
CA GLY A 653 -4.03 -3.87 6.50
C GLY A 653 -2.56 -3.95 6.94
N ASN A 654 -1.65 -4.19 5.99
CA ASN A 654 -0.21 -4.24 6.24
C ASN A 654 0.36 -2.85 6.56
N GLY A 655 0.08 -1.85 5.74
CA GLY A 655 0.55 -0.48 5.98
C GLY A 655 -0.07 0.13 7.24
N GLY A 656 -1.36 -0.13 7.51
CA GLY A 656 -2.02 0.25 8.77
C GLY A 656 -1.33 -0.37 10.00
N LEU A 657 -1.00 -1.66 9.96
CA LEU A 657 -0.24 -2.34 11.01
C LEU A 657 1.12 -1.68 11.24
N LEU A 658 1.84 -1.35 10.17
CA LEU A 658 3.14 -0.68 10.26
C LEU A 658 3.01 0.70 10.91
N TYR A 659 2.00 1.50 10.52
CA TYR A 659 1.79 2.81 11.14
C TYR A 659 1.46 2.68 12.62
N ALA A 660 0.52 1.80 12.98
CA ALA A 660 0.10 1.58 14.36
C ALA A 660 1.26 1.11 15.25
N THR A 661 2.05 0.12 14.80
CA THR A 661 3.15 -0.44 15.59
C THR A 661 4.32 0.54 15.74
N ALA A 662 4.64 1.33 14.72
CA ALA A 662 5.64 2.40 14.82
C ALA A 662 5.19 3.49 15.78
N MET A 663 3.93 3.95 15.69
CA MET A 663 3.34 4.90 16.61
C MET A 663 3.36 4.36 18.05
N MET A 664 2.96 3.11 18.26
CA MET A 664 2.96 2.49 19.59
C MET A 664 4.36 2.36 20.18
N ALA A 665 5.39 2.12 19.36
CA ALA A 665 6.78 1.97 19.79
C ALA A 665 7.50 3.31 20.00
N ALA A 666 7.44 4.21 19.02
CA ALA A 666 8.14 5.50 19.05
C ALA A 666 7.36 6.62 19.74
N GLY A 667 6.03 6.43 19.91
CA GLY A 667 5.13 7.42 20.50
C GLY A 667 4.54 8.37 19.46
N TRP A 668 3.86 9.39 19.95
CA TRP A 668 3.18 10.44 19.20
C TRP A 668 3.28 11.77 19.96
N ASP A 669 2.88 12.87 19.35
CA ASP A 669 2.86 14.18 20.00
C ASP A 669 1.94 14.14 21.23
N GLY A 670 2.52 14.44 22.41
CA GLY A 670 1.82 14.33 23.69
C GLY A 670 1.74 12.92 24.28
N ALA A 671 2.44 11.94 23.72
CA ALA A 671 2.51 10.60 24.29
C ALA A 671 3.11 10.59 25.71
N PRO A 672 2.77 9.61 26.57
CA PRO A 672 3.42 9.45 27.86
C PRO A 672 4.94 9.35 27.72
N SER A 673 5.67 10.03 28.61
CA SER A 673 7.15 10.06 28.61
C SER A 673 7.75 8.73 29.10
N ARG A 674 7.53 7.66 28.36
CA ARG A 674 8.12 6.33 28.58
C ARG A 674 8.46 5.66 27.25
N ARG A 675 9.34 4.69 27.29
CA ARG A 675 9.66 3.88 26.11
C ARG A 675 8.45 3.06 25.70
N ALA A 676 8.20 2.98 24.38
CA ALA A 676 7.09 2.26 23.77
C ALA A 676 5.72 2.57 24.44
N PRO A 677 5.25 3.84 24.41
CA PRO A 677 4.09 4.30 25.18
C PRO A 677 2.77 3.59 24.78
N GLY A 678 2.68 3.06 23.56
CA GLY A 678 1.52 2.32 23.10
C GLY A 678 1.54 0.82 23.41
N PHE A 679 2.62 0.28 24.00
CA PHE A 679 2.68 -1.10 24.46
C PHE A 679 2.39 -1.21 25.97
N PRO A 680 1.90 -2.37 26.46
CA PRO A 680 1.69 -2.58 27.90
C PRO A 680 3.01 -2.47 28.70
N ASP A 681 2.93 -1.88 29.90
CA ASP A 681 4.04 -1.76 30.86
C ASP A 681 3.84 -2.73 32.03
N ASP A 682 3.60 -3.99 31.73
CA ASP A 682 3.33 -5.05 32.72
C ASP A 682 4.43 -6.15 32.72
N GLY A 683 5.54 -5.87 32.05
CA GLY A 683 6.68 -6.78 31.94
C GLY A 683 6.47 -7.99 31.04
N GLN A 684 5.35 -8.04 30.28
CA GLN A 684 5.09 -9.07 29.28
C GLN A 684 5.72 -8.69 27.93
N TRP A 685 5.78 -7.41 27.61
CA TRP A 685 6.31 -6.90 26.34
C TRP A 685 7.65 -6.22 26.56
N ASN A 686 8.69 -6.71 25.87
CA ASN A 686 10.01 -6.06 25.79
C ASN A 686 10.16 -5.52 24.35
N VAL A 687 9.92 -4.21 24.21
CA VAL A 687 9.92 -3.55 22.90
C VAL A 687 11.25 -2.81 22.71
N ARG A 688 12.08 -3.34 21.85
CA ARG A 688 13.28 -2.67 21.36
C ARG A 688 13.00 -2.10 19.99
N TRP A 689 13.38 -0.85 19.76
CA TRP A 689 13.22 -0.23 18.46
C TRP A 689 14.37 0.73 18.15
N GLU A 690 14.62 0.93 16.85
CA GLU A 690 15.62 1.82 16.29
C GLU A 690 15.06 2.60 15.11
N ASN A 691 15.54 3.84 14.94
CA ASN A 691 15.28 4.70 13.78
C ASN A 691 13.81 4.97 13.43
N LEU A 692 12.86 4.66 14.30
CA LEU A 692 11.48 5.07 14.13
C LEU A 692 11.31 6.56 14.38
N LYS A 693 10.27 7.16 13.80
CA LYS A 693 9.84 8.53 14.02
C LYS A 693 8.50 8.54 14.76
N PRO A 694 8.29 9.50 15.68
CA PRO A 694 7.00 9.62 16.35
C PRO A 694 5.92 10.10 15.39
N ALA A 695 4.68 9.66 15.63
CA ALA A 695 3.51 10.12 14.88
C ALA A 695 3.13 11.58 15.28
N PRO A 696 2.39 12.29 14.45
CA PRO A 696 1.79 13.56 14.80
C PRO A 696 0.89 13.49 16.04
#